data_9ad8bb1dc8f34c712967bfd52e813cc6
#
_entry.id   9ad8bb1dc8f34c712967bfd52e813cc6
#
_cell.length_a   1.000
_cell.length_b   1.000
_cell.length_c   1.000
_cell.angle_alpha   90.00
_cell.angle_beta   90.00
_cell.angle_gamma   90.00
#
_symmetry.space_group_name_H-M   'P 1'
#
loop_
_entity.id
_entity.type
_entity.pdbx_description
1 polymer ?
#
loop_
_entity_poly.entity_id
_entity_poly.type
_entity_poly.pdbx_seq_one_letter_code
_entity_poly.pdbx_strand_id
1 'polypeptide(L)'
;HKKHPPLNFYIGVFMGSYMDAPKWHEALEVISVFILGLSLKFIAGRSCLQDGKVIFFGYDEFYHMRRILYTVSHFPNAIWFDSYVNYPYGGNITWPPLFDQLIAAVAWVLGRDTQHEIELVGAIMPAIIGSITILVVYFMIKELFDRNVALFSAFMAAIAPNYLLRTMIGVADHHCLEVLLFLLFIMFLIFALTRAERRSPFAIASGVCMAALAYTWLGAALYFAVILIYFALQITVDINQRSDLKETLTPTLTALGIALALTLPFRGTDWLSSSFTGLVGIIFAIILLSGLGRAISGRSAHWAALPAAALALAGVLILMAKLFGGFGIMQRLGSLVISGQDYVFSGGFTGMISEAEPLFARPDILFSNGWSILLSIVALLVLVRRMRYSWPDVEKRKGLLLFLVFAAYSLMLTFGQVRFLYISSITTGILISILFFSISEYVTEASRGHSKLLLSLLFLLLVLPVVSHSYEITKMKPAIDNDWIESIKWLEQNSNTTSYWNDASKTPEYSVLCWWDYGNWVLYGAKRPVVANNFQYGVGDATKFYLSEDEKAASAILDSRGSKYVITDYKMISSKIRSIALWAGKDPSDYITIEQDTRSGSPKERWYKSTVVRLQAFDGDDMGHMRLIHESPTAVAILDPPVHMVKIFEYVPGAVIKVAAENNQRAAAFLNVTTNQGRSFIFIKSGVPVEGSYEIRVPYSTERRYDTHATDSYLVAVGDDAGTAKFLRVNVTEDDVTKGEIIDLTAAKHSDHLNVQASLQDGWLGSNLDH
;
A
#
# COMPACT_ATOMS: atom_id res chain seq x y z
N HIS A 1 -24.89 -48.57 18.56
CA HIS A 1 -25.61 -47.63 17.68
C HIS A 1 -26.59 -46.77 18.49
N LYS A 2 -26.09 -45.71 19.16
CA LYS A 2 -26.94 -44.66 19.69
C LYS A 2 -27.13 -43.64 18.57
N LYS A 3 -28.34 -43.50 18.07
CA LYS A 3 -28.75 -42.41 17.16
C LYS A 3 -28.58 -41.11 17.97
N HIS A 4 -27.63 -40.27 17.60
CA HIS A 4 -27.58 -38.91 18.10
C HIS A 4 -28.79 -38.12 17.52
N PRO A 5 -29.52 -37.38 18.35
CA PRO A 5 -30.62 -36.54 17.86
C PRO A 5 -30.02 -35.41 16.97
N PRO A 6 -30.77 -34.95 15.98
CA PRO A 6 -30.29 -33.89 15.09
C PRO A 6 -30.02 -32.60 15.88
N LEU A 7 -29.02 -31.83 15.41
CA LEU A 7 -28.49 -30.55 15.94
C LEU A 7 -29.57 -29.55 16.41
N ASN A 8 -30.77 -29.63 15.83
CA ASN A 8 -31.88 -28.70 16.09
C ASN A 8 -32.49 -28.77 17.51
N PHE A 9 -32.20 -29.82 18.30
CA PHE A 9 -32.83 -29.98 19.60
C PHE A 9 -32.20 -29.18 20.75
N TYR A 10 -30.90 -28.78 20.61
CA TYR A 10 -30.16 -28.22 21.74
C TYR A 10 -29.98 -26.69 21.68
N ILE A 11 -30.25 -26.06 20.52
CA ILE A 11 -30.07 -24.60 20.35
C ILE A 11 -31.21 -23.78 20.94
N GLY A 12 -32.37 -24.38 21.16
CA GLY A 12 -33.55 -23.73 21.77
C GLY A 12 -33.39 -23.23 23.21
N VAL A 13 -32.26 -23.52 23.88
CA VAL A 13 -32.02 -23.17 25.29
C VAL A 13 -31.38 -21.78 25.47
N PHE A 14 -30.67 -21.28 24.48
CA PHE A 14 -29.95 -19.98 24.58
C PHE A 14 -30.72 -18.81 23.95
N MET A 15 -31.55 -19.08 22.92
CA MET A 15 -32.49 -18.11 22.36
C MET A 15 -33.84 -18.80 22.36
N GLY A 16 -34.71 -18.45 23.29
CA GLY A 16 -36.00 -19.08 23.52
C GLY A 16 -36.65 -19.61 22.25
N SER A 17 -37.25 -20.80 22.32
CA SER A 17 -37.92 -21.61 21.28
C SER A 17 -38.29 -20.88 19.95
N TYR A 18 -37.31 -20.72 19.05
CA TYR A 18 -37.49 -20.15 17.72
C TYR A 18 -37.59 -21.27 16.65
N MET A 19 -38.22 -22.39 16.96
CA MET A 19 -38.31 -23.50 15.99
C MET A 19 -39.21 -23.20 14.79
N ASP A 20 -39.96 -22.07 14.79
CA ASP A 20 -40.81 -21.62 13.67
C ASP A 20 -40.81 -20.08 13.53
N ALA A 21 -39.68 -19.42 13.74
CA ALA A 21 -39.63 -17.99 13.53
C ALA A 21 -39.89 -17.65 12.03
N PRO A 22 -40.81 -16.72 11.74
CA PRO A 22 -41.10 -16.35 10.36
C PRO A 22 -39.84 -15.91 9.62
N LYS A 23 -39.73 -16.19 8.31
CA LYS A 23 -38.55 -15.83 7.48
C LYS A 23 -38.14 -14.35 7.59
N TRP A 24 -39.04 -13.45 7.95
CA TRP A 24 -38.77 -12.04 8.13
C TRP A 24 -37.90 -11.74 9.38
N HIS A 25 -37.98 -12.57 10.43
CA HIS A 25 -37.05 -12.41 11.59
C HIS A 25 -35.58 -12.65 11.21
N GLU A 26 -35.34 -13.70 10.41
CA GLU A 26 -34.00 -13.98 9.88
C GLU A 26 -33.52 -12.81 9.02
N ALA A 27 -34.38 -12.28 8.17
CA ALA A 27 -34.02 -11.11 7.35
C ALA A 27 -33.67 -9.89 8.20
N LEU A 28 -34.42 -9.60 9.28
CA LEU A 28 -34.14 -8.51 10.21
C LEU A 28 -32.80 -8.67 10.91
N GLU A 29 -32.46 -9.88 11.37
CA GLU A 29 -31.18 -10.14 12.04
C GLU A 29 -30.00 -9.89 11.07
N VAL A 30 -30.09 -10.40 9.85
CA VAL A 30 -29.05 -10.20 8.82
C VAL A 30 -28.93 -8.73 8.45
N ILE A 31 -30.05 -8.03 8.29
CA ILE A 31 -30.09 -6.57 8.04
C ILE A 31 -29.46 -5.81 9.22
N SER A 32 -29.76 -6.22 10.45
CA SER A 32 -29.18 -5.58 11.64
C SER A 32 -27.65 -5.71 11.68
N VAL A 33 -27.12 -6.89 11.37
CA VAL A 33 -25.67 -7.12 11.28
C VAL A 33 -25.05 -6.34 10.13
N PHE A 34 -25.72 -6.25 8.99
CA PHE A 34 -25.29 -5.43 7.85
C PHE A 34 -25.22 -3.94 8.22
N ILE A 35 -26.27 -3.39 8.87
CA ILE A 35 -26.33 -2.01 9.33
C ILE A 35 -25.24 -1.75 10.37
N LEU A 36 -25.01 -2.65 11.32
CA LEU A 36 -23.93 -2.57 12.28
C LEU A 36 -22.57 -2.45 11.58
N GLY A 37 -22.28 -3.35 10.62
CA GLY A 37 -21.01 -3.32 9.89
C GLY A 37 -20.83 -2.07 9.04
N LEU A 38 -21.91 -1.58 8.40
CA LEU A 38 -21.89 -0.33 7.65
C LEU A 38 -21.63 0.86 8.58
N SER A 39 -22.35 0.93 9.70
CA SER A 39 -22.18 2.00 10.70
C SER A 39 -20.77 2.05 11.28
N LEU A 40 -20.17 0.89 11.58
CA LEU A 40 -18.79 0.80 12.07
C LEU A 40 -17.79 1.33 11.05
N LYS A 41 -18.00 1.09 9.76
CA LYS A 41 -17.13 1.60 8.68
C LYS A 41 -17.21 3.12 8.54
N PHE A 42 -18.40 3.70 8.75
CA PHE A 42 -18.56 5.15 8.81
C PHE A 42 -17.91 5.75 10.06
N ILE A 43 -18.11 5.13 11.22
CA ILE A 43 -17.50 5.59 12.49
C ILE A 43 -15.97 5.49 12.42
N ALA A 44 -15.44 4.39 11.89
CA ALA A 44 -14.01 4.18 11.81
C ALA A 44 -13.31 5.19 10.87
N GLY A 45 -13.91 5.47 9.74
CA GLY A 45 -13.33 6.38 8.74
C GLY A 45 -13.72 7.85 8.91
N ARG A 46 -14.50 8.22 9.94
CA ARG A 46 -15.02 9.61 10.10
C ARG A 46 -13.95 10.71 10.03
N SER A 47 -12.72 10.39 10.41
CA SER A 47 -11.60 11.34 10.35
C SER A 47 -11.16 11.70 8.92
N CYS A 48 -11.69 11.02 7.88
CA CYS A 48 -11.47 11.41 6.50
C CYS A 48 -12.28 12.66 6.09
N LEU A 49 -13.33 13.00 6.83
CA LEU A 49 -14.16 14.17 6.56
C LEU A 49 -13.76 15.29 7.52
N GLN A 50 -13.01 16.27 7.04
CA GLN A 50 -12.50 17.39 7.82
C GLN A 50 -12.81 18.69 7.09
N ASP A 51 -13.45 19.62 7.78
CA ASP A 51 -13.77 20.97 7.29
C ASP A 51 -14.43 20.99 5.89
N GLY A 52 -15.34 20.03 5.67
CA GLY A 52 -16.05 19.89 4.40
C GLY A 52 -15.20 19.32 3.24
N LYS A 53 -14.01 18.76 3.51
CA LYS A 53 -13.12 18.13 2.53
C LYS A 53 -12.96 16.64 2.82
N VAL A 54 -12.62 15.88 1.78
CA VAL A 54 -12.27 14.47 1.90
C VAL A 54 -10.75 14.34 1.98
N ILE A 55 -10.25 13.72 3.05
CA ILE A 55 -8.83 13.40 3.21
C ILE A 55 -8.73 11.87 3.26
N PHE A 56 -8.13 11.28 2.23
CA PHE A 56 -7.99 9.83 2.13
C PHE A 56 -6.95 9.28 3.12
N PHE A 57 -7.11 8.02 3.55
CA PHE A 57 -6.33 7.45 4.65
C PHE A 57 -4.89 7.09 4.27
N GLY A 58 -4.67 6.52 3.11
CA GLY A 58 -3.37 5.97 2.72
C GLY A 58 -2.64 6.81 1.67
N TYR A 59 -2.00 6.11 0.76
CA TYR A 59 -1.17 6.69 -0.29
C TYR A 59 -1.75 6.39 -1.68
N ASP A 60 -2.23 5.17 -1.90
CA ASP A 60 -2.71 4.68 -3.19
C ASP A 60 -4.07 5.24 -3.55
N GLU A 61 -4.89 5.58 -2.54
CA GLU A 61 -6.21 6.21 -2.71
C GLU A 61 -6.14 7.50 -3.53
N PHE A 62 -5.06 8.27 -3.38
CA PHE A 62 -4.88 9.52 -4.13
C PHE A 62 -4.68 9.24 -5.62
N TYR A 63 -3.97 8.18 -5.99
CA TYR A 63 -3.83 7.82 -7.39
C TYR A 63 -5.08 7.15 -7.96
N HIS A 64 -5.79 6.32 -7.17
CA HIS A 64 -7.12 5.84 -7.54
C HIS A 64 -8.07 7.01 -7.84
N MET A 65 -8.09 8.04 -6.99
CA MET A 65 -8.91 9.23 -7.22
C MET A 65 -8.52 9.99 -8.49
N ARG A 66 -7.21 10.11 -8.82
CA ARG A 66 -6.78 10.67 -10.10
C ARG A 66 -7.37 9.89 -11.29
N ARG A 67 -7.29 8.56 -11.25
CA ARG A 67 -7.85 7.70 -12.30
C ARG A 67 -9.38 7.79 -12.37
N ILE A 68 -10.04 7.83 -11.23
CA ILE A 68 -11.51 7.97 -11.14
C ILE A 68 -11.94 9.32 -11.74
N LEU A 69 -11.32 10.43 -11.37
CA LEU A 69 -11.62 11.76 -11.94
C LEU A 69 -11.42 11.78 -13.46
N TYR A 70 -10.30 11.24 -13.94
CA TYR A 70 -10.06 11.10 -15.38
C TYR A 70 -11.13 10.24 -16.04
N THR A 71 -11.47 9.09 -15.45
CA THR A 71 -12.46 8.16 -16.01
C THR A 71 -13.87 8.77 -16.05
N VAL A 72 -14.29 9.57 -15.06
CA VAL A 72 -15.59 10.26 -15.09
C VAL A 72 -15.72 11.15 -16.33
N SER A 73 -14.66 11.88 -16.67
CA SER A 73 -14.64 12.78 -17.84
C SER A 73 -14.42 12.07 -19.19
N HIS A 74 -13.90 10.83 -19.18
CA HIS A 74 -13.54 10.05 -20.38
C HIS A 74 -14.21 8.67 -20.41
N PHE A 75 -15.29 8.47 -19.66
CA PHE A 75 -15.93 7.16 -19.48
C PHE A 75 -16.16 6.41 -20.79
N PRO A 76 -15.81 5.13 -20.89
CA PRO A 76 -15.28 4.22 -19.85
C PRO A 76 -13.73 4.13 -19.78
N ASN A 77 -13.00 5.05 -20.41
CA ASN A 77 -11.55 4.98 -20.53
C ASN A 77 -10.84 5.34 -19.22
N ALA A 78 -9.88 4.52 -18.81
CA ALA A 78 -8.99 4.77 -17.68
C ALA A 78 -7.61 5.21 -18.17
N ILE A 79 -6.80 5.78 -17.26
CA ILE A 79 -5.39 6.11 -17.54
C ILE A 79 -4.59 4.80 -17.64
N TRP A 80 -3.96 4.56 -18.78
CA TRP A 80 -3.06 3.43 -19.02
C TRP A 80 -1.59 3.84 -19.10
N PHE A 81 -1.34 5.08 -19.45
CA PHE A 81 -0.04 5.73 -19.41
C PHE A 81 -0.23 7.11 -18.78
N ASP A 82 0.62 7.49 -17.82
CA ASP A 82 0.55 8.76 -17.16
C ASP A 82 1.89 9.48 -17.20
N SER A 83 1.96 10.60 -17.92
CA SER A 83 3.13 11.45 -18.02
C SER A 83 3.44 12.21 -16.72
N TYR A 84 2.49 12.23 -15.78
CA TYR A 84 2.64 12.88 -14.48
C TYR A 84 3.41 12.04 -13.47
N VAL A 85 3.65 10.74 -13.73
CA VAL A 85 4.53 9.88 -12.92
C VAL A 85 5.86 9.67 -13.62
N ASN A 86 6.92 9.39 -12.89
CA ASN A 86 8.25 9.09 -13.46
C ASN A 86 8.76 10.14 -14.46
N TYR A 87 8.46 11.40 -14.22
CA TYR A 87 8.81 12.49 -15.13
C TYR A 87 10.31 12.49 -15.49
N PRO A 88 10.72 12.77 -16.76
CA PRO A 88 9.89 13.12 -17.92
C PRO A 88 9.38 11.92 -18.74
N TYR A 89 9.71 10.70 -18.32
CA TYR A 89 9.48 9.48 -19.14
C TYR A 89 8.04 9.00 -19.10
N GLY A 90 7.26 9.39 -18.10
CA GLY A 90 5.95 8.83 -17.84
C GLY A 90 6.02 7.37 -17.33
N GLY A 91 4.88 6.78 -17.06
CA GLY A 91 4.79 5.41 -16.60
C GLY A 91 3.55 4.68 -17.10
N ASN A 92 3.70 3.40 -17.43
CA ASN A 92 2.57 2.52 -17.69
C ASN A 92 1.85 2.19 -16.39
N ILE A 93 0.53 2.35 -16.37
CA ILE A 93 -0.29 2.05 -15.21
C ILE A 93 -0.77 0.61 -15.31
N THR A 94 -0.15 -0.25 -14.51
CA THR A 94 -0.42 -1.70 -14.53
C THR A 94 -1.56 -2.12 -13.60
N TRP A 95 -2.20 -1.19 -12.90
CA TRP A 95 -3.35 -1.49 -12.07
C TRP A 95 -4.57 -1.83 -12.92
N PRO A 96 -5.26 -2.96 -12.65
CA PRO A 96 -6.50 -3.31 -13.33
C PRO A 96 -7.58 -2.24 -13.10
N PRO A 97 -8.51 -2.02 -14.06
CA PRO A 97 -9.31 -0.80 -14.09
C PRO A 97 -10.65 -0.89 -13.36
N LEU A 98 -11.13 -2.10 -13.00
CA LEU A 98 -12.55 -2.31 -12.64
C LEU A 98 -12.97 -1.50 -11.41
N PHE A 99 -12.11 -1.38 -10.41
CA PHE A 99 -12.43 -0.61 -9.20
C PHE A 99 -12.67 0.87 -9.52
N ASP A 100 -11.75 1.48 -10.27
CA ASP A 100 -11.84 2.90 -10.64
C ASP A 100 -13.02 3.16 -11.57
N GLN A 101 -13.24 2.27 -12.56
CA GLN A 101 -14.37 2.34 -13.48
C GLN A 101 -15.72 2.17 -12.75
N LEU A 102 -15.79 1.30 -11.74
CA LEU A 102 -17.01 1.11 -10.94
C LEU A 102 -17.38 2.39 -10.18
N ILE A 103 -16.40 3.02 -9.51
CA ILE A 103 -16.65 4.27 -8.79
C ILE A 103 -16.99 5.41 -9.76
N ALA A 104 -16.26 5.51 -10.88
CA ALA A 104 -16.54 6.49 -11.92
C ALA A 104 -17.94 6.31 -12.52
N ALA A 105 -18.37 5.07 -12.77
CA ALA A 105 -19.72 4.75 -13.26
C ALA A 105 -20.81 5.19 -12.25
N VAL A 106 -20.59 4.93 -10.95
CA VAL A 106 -21.53 5.37 -9.90
C VAL A 106 -21.58 6.90 -9.84
N ALA A 107 -20.45 7.59 -9.87
CA ALA A 107 -20.40 9.06 -9.90
C ALA A 107 -21.14 9.61 -11.13
N TRP A 108 -20.89 9.03 -12.31
CA TRP A 108 -21.53 9.40 -13.56
C TRP A 108 -23.06 9.20 -13.52
N VAL A 109 -23.53 8.06 -13.05
CA VAL A 109 -24.97 7.77 -12.93
C VAL A 109 -25.66 8.69 -11.93
N LEU A 110 -24.95 9.09 -10.86
CA LEU A 110 -25.47 10.05 -9.87
C LEU A 110 -25.36 11.51 -10.33
N GLY A 111 -24.84 11.78 -11.54
CA GLY A 111 -24.65 13.12 -12.07
C GLY A 111 -23.66 13.96 -11.26
N ARG A 112 -22.60 13.33 -10.71
CA ARG A 112 -21.55 14.00 -9.94
C ARG A 112 -20.42 14.38 -10.89
N ASP A 113 -20.14 15.69 -11.00
CA ASP A 113 -19.18 16.25 -11.95
C ASP A 113 -18.09 17.10 -11.29
N THR A 114 -18.31 17.56 -10.05
CA THR A 114 -17.30 18.29 -9.30
C THR A 114 -16.32 17.34 -8.63
N GLN A 115 -15.05 17.75 -8.51
CA GLN A 115 -14.01 16.97 -7.86
C GLN A 115 -14.45 16.50 -6.46
N HIS A 116 -14.99 17.42 -5.64
CA HIS A 116 -15.41 17.12 -4.28
C HIS A 116 -16.54 16.07 -4.21
N GLU A 117 -17.54 16.15 -5.10
CA GLU A 117 -18.64 15.17 -5.13
C GLU A 117 -18.13 13.78 -5.54
N ILE A 118 -17.20 13.71 -6.50
CA ILE A 118 -16.57 12.46 -6.92
C ILE A 118 -15.71 11.88 -5.79
N GLU A 119 -14.97 12.72 -5.05
CA GLU A 119 -14.22 12.33 -3.86
C GLU A 119 -15.13 11.74 -2.77
N LEU A 120 -16.31 12.29 -2.55
CA LEU A 120 -17.30 11.75 -1.61
C LEU A 120 -17.80 10.36 -2.06
N VAL A 121 -18.07 10.16 -3.35
CA VAL A 121 -18.42 8.84 -3.88
C VAL A 121 -17.26 7.86 -3.66
N GLY A 122 -16.02 8.26 -4.01
CA GLY A 122 -14.82 7.46 -3.79
C GLY A 122 -14.61 7.09 -2.32
N ALA A 123 -14.86 8.01 -1.41
CA ALA A 123 -14.72 7.78 0.02
C ALA A 123 -15.77 6.80 0.59
N ILE A 124 -17.01 6.85 0.10
CA ILE A 124 -18.13 6.06 0.65
C ILE A 124 -18.19 4.64 0.06
N MET A 125 -17.82 4.46 -1.20
CA MET A 125 -17.95 3.17 -1.91
C MET A 125 -17.27 1.99 -1.21
N PRO A 126 -16.07 2.10 -0.63
CA PRO A 126 -15.44 1.00 0.11
C PRO A 126 -16.30 0.49 1.27
N ALA A 127 -16.98 1.37 1.99
CA ALA A 127 -17.85 1.00 3.10
C ALA A 127 -19.08 0.21 2.63
N ILE A 128 -19.66 0.59 1.51
CA ILE A 128 -20.78 -0.14 0.89
C ILE A 128 -20.32 -1.52 0.41
N ILE A 129 -19.25 -1.57 -0.39
CA ILE A 129 -18.69 -2.82 -0.93
C ILE A 129 -18.29 -3.76 0.22
N GLY A 130 -17.59 -3.23 1.23
CA GLY A 130 -17.19 -3.99 2.40
C GLY A 130 -18.35 -4.50 3.25
N SER A 131 -19.50 -3.82 3.24
CA SER A 131 -20.69 -4.29 3.95
C SER A 131 -21.42 -5.37 3.19
N ILE A 132 -21.43 -5.37 1.86
CA ILE A 132 -21.97 -6.45 1.03
C ILE A 132 -21.24 -7.77 1.33
N THR A 133 -19.96 -7.73 1.63
CA THR A 133 -19.18 -8.92 2.01
C THR A 133 -19.74 -9.63 3.24
N ILE A 134 -20.36 -8.91 4.18
CA ILE A 134 -21.02 -9.49 5.37
C ILE A 134 -22.17 -10.43 4.94
N LEU A 135 -22.93 -10.01 3.93
CA LEU A 135 -24.02 -10.84 3.37
C LEU A 135 -23.46 -12.08 2.65
N VAL A 136 -22.35 -11.92 1.93
CA VAL A 136 -21.68 -13.05 1.26
C VAL A 136 -21.22 -14.08 2.28
N VAL A 137 -20.60 -13.66 3.38
CA VAL A 137 -20.21 -14.55 4.50
C VAL A 137 -21.43 -15.26 5.07
N TYR A 138 -22.52 -14.53 5.34
CA TYR A 138 -23.76 -15.13 5.85
C TYR A 138 -24.28 -16.26 4.94
N PHE A 139 -24.47 -15.97 3.64
CA PHE A 139 -25.03 -16.96 2.72
C PHE A 139 -24.09 -18.13 2.46
N MET A 140 -22.78 -17.88 2.38
CA MET A 140 -21.77 -18.92 2.20
C MET A 140 -21.76 -19.91 3.39
N ILE A 141 -21.76 -19.38 4.61
CA ILE A 141 -21.71 -20.23 5.81
C ILE A 141 -23.05 -20.90 6.09
N LYS A 142 -24.18 -20.26 5.78
CA LYS A 142 -25.51 -20.88 5.89
C LYS A 142 -25.67 -22.10 4.98
N GLU A 143 -25.01 -22.12 3.82
CA GLU A 143 -25.00 -23.28 2.93
C GLU A 143 -24.29 -24.49 3.53
N LEU A 144 -23.19 -24.23 4.22
CA LEU A 144 -22.32 -25.30 4.77
C LEU A 144 -22.73 -25.74 6.18
N PHE A 145 -23.26 -24.83 6.98
CA PHE A 145 -23.63 -25.02 8.38
C PHE A 145 -25.11 -24.64 8.59
N ASP A 146 -25.42 -24.19 9.78
CA ASP A 146 -26.77 -23.71 10.12
C ASP A 146 -26.82 -22.16 10.21
N ARG A 147 -28.05 -21.64 10.40
CA ARG A 147 -28.34 -20.22 10.50
C ARG A 147 -27.53 -19.52 11.62
N ASN A 148 -27.35 -20.15 12.76
CA ASN A 148 -26.72 -19.50 13.91
C ASN A 148 -25.22 -19.34 13.72
N VAL A 149 -24.56 -20.37 13.18
CA VAL A 149 -23.15 -20.30 12.78
C VAL A 149 -22.97 -19.20 11.70
N ALA A 150 -23.89 -19.13 10.73
CA ALA A 150 -23.84 -18.12 9.68
C ALA A 150 -24.03 -16.69 10.21
N LEU A 151 -25.01 -16.49 11.12
CA LEU A 151 -25.26 -15.18 11.72
C LEU A 151 -24.08 -14.69 12.57
N PHE A 152 -23.51 -15.59 13.37
CA PHE A 152 -22.35 -15.24 14.19
C PHE A 152 -21.10 -14.99 13.31
N SER A 153 -20.92 -15.77 12.24
CA SER A 153 -19.84 -15.52 11.26
C SER A 153 -20.01 -14.16 10.56
N ALA A 154 -21.22 -13.79 10.17
CA ALA A 154 -21.51 -12.47 9.60
C ALA A 154 -21.24 -11.33 10.61
N PHE A 155 -21.62 -11.52 11.88
CA PHE A 155 -21.32 -10.58 12.96
C PHE A 155 -19.79 -10.42 13.15
N MET A 156 -19.04 -11.52 13.20
CA MET A 156 -17.57 -11.48 13.30
C MET A 156 -16.93 -10.80 12.08
N ALA A 157 -17.48 -11.02 10.88
CA ALA A 157 -17.04 -10.32 9.67
C ALA A 157 -17.34 -8.81 9.72
N ALA A 158 -18.47 -8.41 10.31
CA ALA A 158 -18.84 -7.00 10.48
C ALA A 158 -17.88 -6.23 11.37
N ILE A 159 -17.31 -6.90 12.39
CA ILE A 159 -16.37 -6.33 13.34
C ILE A 159 -14.91 -6.74 13.09
N ALA A 160 -14.58 -7.38 11.96
CA ALA A 160 -13.23 -7.86 11.64
C ALA A 160 -12.24 -6.68 11.47
N PRO A 161 -11.22 -6.51 12.36
CA PRO A 161 -10.47 -5.24 12.46
C PRO A 161 -9.65 -4.93 11.20
N ASN A 162 -8.86 -5.89 10.70
CA ASN A 162 -8.03 -5.63 9.51
C ASN A 162 -8.87 -5.47 8.24
N TYR A 163 -10.06 -6.06 8.17
CA TYR A 163 -11.00 -5.82 7.07
C TYR A 163 -11.72 -4.48 7.24
N LEU A 164 -12.08 -4.08 8.47
CA LEU A 164 -12.62 -2.75 8.78
C LEU A 164 -11.67 -1.65 8.29
N LEU A 165 -10.37 -1.79 8.57
CA LEU A 165 -9.34 -0.86 8.13
C LEU A 165 -9.30 -0.67 6.61
N ARG A 166 -9.53 -1.72 5.82
CA ARG A 166 -9.51 -1.67 4.34
C ARG A 166 -10.86 -1.32 3.70
N THR A 167 -11.92 -1.16 4.52
CA THR A 167 -13.28 -0.92 4.02
C THR A 167 -14.01 0.23 4.73
N MET A 168 -13.35 0.97 5.62
CA MET A 168 -13.92 2.18 6.21
C MET A 168 -13.99 3.31 5.19
N ILE A 169 -14.86 4.31 5.41
CA ILE A 169 -14.93 5.47 4.52
C ILE A 169 -13.57 6.16 4.43
N GLY A 170 -13.24 6.68 3.26
CA GLY A 170 -11.96 7.36 2.99
C GLY A 170 -10.81 6.44 2.58
N VAL A 171 -11.02 5.11 2.53
CA VAL A 171 -10.03 4.15 1.99
C VAL A 171 -10.44 3.75 0.57
N ALA A 172 -10.27 4.67 -0.38
CA ALA A 172 -10.63 4.49 -1.79
C ALA A 172 -9.62 3.59 -2.52
N ASP A 173 -9.50 2.34 -2.08
CA ASP A 173 -8.56 1.35 -2.59
C ASP A 173 -9.30 0.06 -3.03
N HIS A 174 -8.77 -0.60 -4.05
CA HIS A 174 -9.36 -1.78 -4.69
C HIS A 174 -9.51 -3.00 -3.76
N HIS A 175 -8.83 -3.06 -2.63
CA HIS A 175 -8.87 -4.19 -1.69
C HIS A 175 -10.27 -4.52 -1.17
N CYS A 176 -11.17 -3.55 -1.04
CA CYS A 176 -12.56 -3.81 -0.66
C CYS A 176 -13.29 -4.65 -1.71
N LEU A 177 -13.11 -4.35 -3.01
CA LEU A 177 -13.72 -5.07 -4.13
C LEU A 177 -13.03 -6.42 -4.37
N GLU A 178 -11.72 -6.48 -4.23
CA GLU A 178 -10.90 -7.69 -4.29
C GLU A 178 -11.44 -8.78 -3.36
N VAL A 179 -11.62 -8.46 -2.07
CA VAL A 179 -12.13 -9.42 -1.07
C VAL A 179 -13.57 -9.82 -1.37
N LEU A 180 -14.42 -8.89 -1.75
CA LEU A 180 -15.80 -9.18 -2.12
C LEU A 180 -15.86 -10.19 -3.26
N LEU A 181 -15.11 -9.94 -4.34
CA LEU A 181 -15.11 -10.81 -5.52
C LEU A 181 -14.48 -12.17 -5.24
N PHE A 182 -13.42 -12.20 -4.41
CA PHE A 182 -12.83 -13.46 -3.97
C PHE A 182 -13.84 -14.33 -3.20
N LEU A 183 -14.51 -13.76 -2.20
CA LEU A 183 -15.52 -14.48 -1.44
C LEU A 183 -16.75 -14.84 -2.28
N LEU A 184 -17.17 -14.00 -3.21
CA LEU A 184 -18.27 -14.30 -4.14
C LEU A 184 -17.94 -15.49 -5.03
N PHE A 185 -16.74 -15.55 -5.62
CA PHE A 185 -16.41 -16.70 -6.47
C PHE A 185 -16.32 -17.99 -5.65
N ILE A 186 -15.76 -17.96 -4.43
CA ILE A 186 -15.74 -19.12 -3.53
C ILE A 186 -17.18 -19.53 -3.16
N MET A 187 -18.04 -18.60 -2.76
CA MET A 187 -19.43 -18.86 -2.41
C MET A 187 -20.21 -19.50 -3.59
N PHE A 188 -20.12 -18.92 -4.78
CA PHE A 188 -20.81 -19.46 -5.94
C PHE A 188 -20.26 -20.82 -6.38
N LEU A 189 -18.95 -21.06 -6.22
CA LEU A 189 -18.38 -22.37 -6.48
C LEU A 189 -18.85 -23.40 -5.44
N ILE A 190 -18.94 -23.03 -4.16
CA ILE A 190 -19.57 -23.86 -3.12
C ILE A 190 -21.02 -24.20 -3.53
N PHE A 191 -21.84 -23.22 -3.92
CA PHE A 191 -23.21 -23.44 -4.35
C PHE A 191 -23.28 -24.35 -5.58
N ALA A 192 -22.37 -24.24 -6.53
CA ALA A 192 -22.29 -25.12 -7.69
C ALA A 192 -21.93 -26.58 -7.31
N LEU A 193 -21.19 -26.77 -6.22
CA LEU A 193 -20.79 -28.09 -5.72
C LEU A 193 -21.88 -28.74 -4.83
N THR A 194 -22.67 -27.92 -4.10
CA THR A 194 -23.67 -28.40 -3.11
C THR A 194 -25.09 -28.44 -3.65
N ARG A 195 -25.40 -27.77 -4.77
CA ARG A 195 -26.75 -27.66 -5.34
C ARG A 195 -26.81 -28.23 -6.76
N ALA A 196 -27.02 -29.51 -6.88
CA ALA A 196 -27.01 -30.22 -8.16
C ALA A 196 -27.95 -29.61 -9.21
N GLU A 197 -29.19 -29.22 -8.82
CA GLU A 197 -30.21 -28.66 -9.72
C GLU A 197 -29.84 -27.30 -10.33
N ARG A 198 -29.00 -26.51 -9.64
CA ARG A 198 -28.57 -25.16 -10.06
C ARG A 198 -27.07 -25.04 -10.26
N ARG A 199 -26.41 -26.14 -10.57
CA ARG A 199 -24.96 -26.24 -10.72
C ARG A 199 -24.40 -25.26 -11.74
N SER A 200 -24.96 -25.23 -12.96
CA SER A 200 -24.43 -24.40 -14.05
C SER A 200 -24.57 -22.91 -13.81
N PRO A 201 -25.70 -22.34 -13.39
CA PRO A 201 -25.78 -20.90 -13.08
C PRO A 201 -24.80 -20.45 -12.04
N PHE A 202 -24.57 -21.20 -10.97
CA PHE A 202 -23.63 -20.85 -9.94
C PHE A 202 -22.17 -20.99 -10.40
N ALA A 203 -21.86 -22.01 -11.23
CA ALA A 203 -20.52 -22.13 -11.82
C ALA A 203 -20.22 -20.95 -12.77
N ILE A 204 -21.17 -20.51 -13.58
CA ILE A 204 -21.05 -19.33 -14.43
C ILE A 204 -20.85 -18.08 -13.58
N ALA A 205 -21.65 -17.87 -12.53
CA ALA A 205 -21.50 -16.74 -11.63
C ALA A 205 -20.14 -16.72 -10.95
N SER A 206 -19.62 -17.88 -10.53
CA SER A 206 -18.26 -18.01 -10.01
C SER A 206 -17.20 -17.55 -11.03
N GLY A 207 -17.31 -18.00 -12.28
CA GLY A 207 -16.41 -17.62 -13.36
C GLY A 207 -16.44 -16.12 -13.68
N VAL A 208 -17.64 -15.50 -13.66
CA VAL A 208 -17.78 -14.04 -13.81
C VAL A 208 -17.08 -13.30 -12.69
N CYS A 209 -17.26 -13.74 -11.43
CA CYS A 209 -16.57 -13.13 -10.28
C CYS A 209 -15.04 -13.31 -10.36
N MET A 210 -14.55 -14.44 -10.87
CA MET A 210 -13.12 -14.65 -11.12
C MET A 210 -12.58 -13.69 -12.18
N ALA A 211 -13.27 -13.49 -13.29
CA ALA A 211 -12.89 -12.53 -14.31
C ALA A 211 -12.89 -11.09 -13.74
N ALA A 212 -13.94 -10.72 -13.01
CA ALA A 212 -14.02 -9.42 -12.35
C ALA A 212 -12.87 -9.21 -11.35
N LEU A 213 -12.48 -10.25 -10.62
CA LEU A 213 -11.31 -10.20 -9.72
C LEU A 213 -10.00 -9.97 -10.48
N ALA A 214 -9.81 -10.62 -11.65
CA ALA A 214 -8.66 -10.35 -12.52
C ALA A 214 -8.64 -8.91 -13.06
N TYR A 215 -9.80 -8.31 -13.27
CA TYR A 215 -9.96 -6.90 -13.65
C TYR A 215 -9.86 -5.93 -12.46
N THR A 216 -9.72 -6.42 -11.23
CA THR A 216 -9.61 -5.62 -10.01
C THR A 216 -8.20 -5.62 -9.46
N TRP A 217 -7.51 -6.77 -9.50
CA TRP A 217 -6.23 -6.93 -8.83
C TRP A 217 -5.21 -7.72 -9.69
N LEU A 218 -4.01 -7.17 -9.84
CA LEU A 218 -2.92 -7.76 -10.62
C LEU A 218 -2.53 -9.16 -10.11
N GLY A 219 -2.59 -9.37 -8.79
CA GLY A 219 -2.26 -10.63 -8.12
C GLY A 219 -3.37 -11.68 -8.10
N ALA A 220 -4.47 -11.52 -8.85
CA ALA A 220 -5.65 -12.41 -8.81
C ALA A 220 -5.30 -13.89 -9.10
N ALA A 221 -4.26 -14.16 -9.90
CA ALA A 221 -3.77 -15.52 -10.13
C ALA A 221 -3.44 -16.27 -8.83
N LEU A 222 -2.98 -15.56 -7.81
CA LEU A 222 -2.68 -16.12 -6.48
C LEU A 222 -3.96 -16.70 -5.85
N TYR A 223 -5.08 -16.00 -5.94
CA TYR A 223 -6.36 -16.49 -5.39
C TYR A 223 -6.95 -17.65 -6.19
N PHE A 224 -6.70 -17.70 -7.50
CA PHE A 224 -7.15 -18.82 -8.32
C PHE A 224 -6.43 -20.13 -7.96
N ALA A 225 -5.24 -20.07 -7.37
CA ALA A 225 -4.52 -21.26 -6.89
C ALA A 225 -5.31 -22.08 -5.86
N VAL A 226 -6.22 -21.47 -5.11
CA VAL A 226 -7.14 -22.16 -4.21
C VAL A 226 -7.94 -23.26 -4.95
N ILE A 227 -8.36 -23.00 -6.19
CA ILE A 227 -9.11 -23.97 -6.99
C ILE A 227 -8.25 -25.18 -7.34
N LEU A 228 -6.99 -24.95 -7.69
CA LEU A 228 -6.07 -26.04 -8.03
C LEU A 228 -5.79 -26.93 -6.80
N ILE A 229 -5.54 -26.34 -5.64
CA ILE A 229 -5.30 -27.05 -4.39
C ILE A 229 -6.55 -27.85 -4.00
N TYR A 230 -7.73 -27.19 -4.04
CA TYR A 230 -9.01 -27.85 -3.78
C TYR A 230 -9.22 -29.03 -4.71
N PHE A 231 -9.05 -28.83 -6.03
CA PHE A 231 -9.28 -29.86 -7.02
C PHE A 231 -8.34 -31.08 -6.84
N ALA A 232 -7.07 -30.82 -6.54
CA ALA A 232 -6.09 -31.91 -6.28
C ALA A 232 -6.47 -32.77 -5.06
N LEU A 233 -6.98 -32.11 -4.00
CA LEU A 233 -7.45 -32.84 -2.81
C LEU A 233 -8.79 -33.55 -3.09
N GLN A 234 -9.75 -32.87 -3.71
CA GLN A 234 -11.08 -33.43 -3.97
C GLN A 234 -11.04 -34.63 -4.92
N ILE A 235 -10.24 -34.56 -6.00
CA ILE A 235 -10.10 -35.69 -6.93
C ILE A 235 -9.48 -36.90 -6.24
N THR A 236 -8.56 -36.69 -5.27
CA THR A 236 -8.01 -37.78 -4.47
C THR A 236 -9.11 -38.44 -3.62
N VAL A 237 -9.99 -37.63 -3.03
CA VAL A 237 -11.15 -38.14 -2.26
C VAL A 237 -12.14 -38.86 -3.17
N ASP A 238 -12.48 -38.30 -4.33
CA ASP A 238 -13.44 -38.88 -5.29
C ASP A 238 -12.96 -40.26 -5.80
N ILE A 239 -11.65 -40.39 -6.12
CA ILE A 239 -11.07 -41.67 -6.52
C ILE A 239 -11.16 -42.72 -5.41
N ASN A 240 -10.81 -42.36 -4.17
CA ASN A 240 -10.85 -43.28 -3.03
C ASN A 240 -12.29 -43.72 -2.69
N GLN A 241 -13.28 -42.82 -2.86
CA GLN A 241 -14.69 -43.08 -2.61
C GLN A 241 -15.42 -43.68 -3.82
N ARG A 242 -14.75 -43.82 -4.98
CA ARG A 242 -15.32 -44.22 -6.27
C ARG A 242 -16.50 -43.33 -6.71
N SER A 243 -16.46 -42.04 -6.38
CA SER A 243 -17.45 -41.03 -6.76
C SER A 243 -17.27 -40.62 -8.23
N ASP A 244 -18.34 -40.11 -8.86
CA ASP A 244 -18.26 -39.59 -10.23
C ASP A 244 -17.45 -38.26 -10.26
N LEU A 245 -16.31 -38.29 -10.91
CA LEU A 245 -15.44 -37.12 -11.10
C LEU A 245 -16.13 -35.98 -11.83
N LYS A 246 -17.17 -36.25 -12.63
CA LYS A 246 -17.89 -35.21 -13.37
C LYS A 246 -18.57 -34.20 -12.45
N GLU A 247 -19.01 -34.61 -11.28
CA GLU A 247 -19.67 -33.72 -10.33
C GLU A 247 -18.78 -32.60 -9.80
N THR A 248 -17.48 -32.87 -9.66
CA THR A 248 -16.47 -31.86 -9.27
C THR A 248 -15.86 -31.15 -10.49
N LEU A 249 -15.59 -31.91 -11.55
CA LEU A 249 -14.90 -31.41 -12.75
C LEU A 249 -15.77 -30.41 -13.52
N THR A 250 -17.05 -30.70 -13.75
CA THR A 250 -17.93 -29.85 -14.57
C THR A 250 -18.08 -28.44 -14.00
N PRO A 251 -18.49 -28.21 -12.73
CA PRO A 251 -18.63 -26.85 -12.22
C PRO A 251 -17.29 -26.10 -12.16
N THR A 252 -16.21 -26.82 -11.84
CA THR A 252 -14.87 -26.20 -11.77
C THR A 252 -14.39 -25.73 -13.14
N LEU A 253 -14.48 -26.58 -14.17
CA LEU A 253 -14.08 -26.19 -15.53
C LEU A 253 -15.03 -25.17 -16.16
N THR A 254 -16.32 -25.20 -15.83
CA THR A 254 -17.27 -24.16 -16.27
C THR A 254 -16.86 -22.80 -15.71
N ALA A 255 -16.58 -22.69 -14.40
CA ALA A 255 -16.15 -21.45 -13.79
C ALA A 255 -14.86 -20.93 -14.40
N LEU A 256 -13.83 -21.77 -14.51
CA LEU A 256 -12.55 -21.41 -15.10
C LEU A 256 -12.67 -21.06 -16.59
N GLY A 257 -13.50 -21.79 -17.36
CA GLY A 257 -13.73 -21.53 -18.77
C GLY A 257 -14.43 -20.17 -19.02
N ILE A 258 -15.43 -19.83 -18.21
CA ILE A 258 -16.07 -18.50 -18.25
C ILE A 258 -15.07 -17.39 -17.88
N ALA A 259 -14.27 -17.58 -16.81
CA ALA A 259 -13.24 -16.62 -16.43
C ALA A 259 -12.23 -16.41 -17.57
N LEU A 260 -11.76 -17.50 -18.18
CA LEU A 260 -10.83 -17.44 -19.31
C LEU A 260 -11.45 -16.75 -20.54
N ALA A 261 -12.69 -17.06 -20.87
CA ALA A 261 -13.40 -16.46 -22.01
C ALA A 261 -13.55 -14.94 -21.84
N LEU A 262 -13.93 -14.48 -20.63
CA LEU A 262 -14.10 -13.06 -20.32
C LEU A 262 -12.76 -12.31 -20.27
N THR A 263 -11.67 -12.97 -19.90
CA THR A 263 -10.33 -12.34 -19.85
C THR A 263 -9.59 -12.38 -21.18
N LEU A 264 -10.02 -13.21 -22.14
CA LEU A 264 -9.36 -13.42 -23.43
C LEU A 264 -9.15 -12.16 -24.27
N PRO A 265 -10.10 -11.18 -24.35
CA PRO A 265 -9.93 -9.97 -25.15
C PRO A 265 -8.73 -9.11 -24.73
N PHE A 266 -8.36 -9.15 -23.46
CA PHE A 266 -7.30 -8.30 -22.88
C PHE A 266 -6.03 -9.08 -22.50
N ARG A 267 -5.87 -10.33 -22.98
CA ARG A 267 -4.77 -11.24 -22.61
C ARG A 267 -3.36 -10.70 -22.87
N GLY A 268 -3.23 -9.72 -23.75
CA GLY A 268 -1.95 -9.10 -24.13
C GLY A 268 -1.58 -7.87 -23.31
N THR A 269 -2.41 -7.46 -22.37
CA THR A 269 -2.15 -6.30 -21.51
C THR A 269 -1.32 -6.69 -20.29
N ASP A 270 -0.41 -5.81 -19.84
CA ASP A 270 0.46 -6.07 -18.69
C ASP A 270 -0.31 -6.33 -17.39
N TRP A 271 -1.41 -5.59 -17.19
CA TRP A 271 -2.25 -5.69 -15.99
C TRP A 271 -3.09 -6.98 -15.90
N LEU A 272 -3.21 -7.76 -16.98
CA LEU A 272 -4.00 -9.01 -17.00
C LEU A 272 -3.17 -10.26 -17.31
N SER A 273 -1.97 -10.12 -17.86
CA SER A 273 -1.18 -11.23 -18.40
C SER A 273 -0.90 -12.33 -17.36
N SER A 274 -0.61 -11.97 -16.10
CA SER A 274 -0.37 -12.93 -15.01
C SER A 274 -1.61 -13.73 -14.65
N SER A 275 -2.77 -13.06 -14.53
CA SER A 275 -4.05 -13.70 -14.21
C SER A 275 -4.52 -14.61 -15.34
N PHE A 276 -4.41 -14.18 -16.60
CA PHE A 276 -4.74 -14.99 -17.77
C PHE A 276 -3.84 -16.23 -17.87
N THR A 277 -2.53 -16.08 -17.71
CA THR A 277 -1.57 -17.20 -17.73
C THR A 277 -1.85 -18.17 -16.56
N GLY A 278 -2.18 -17.67 -15.38
CA GLY A 278 -2.59 -18.46 -14.22
C GLY A 278 -3.83 -19.31 -14.51
N LEU A 279 -4.87 -18.72 -15.11
CA LEU A 279 -6.10 -19.47 -15.49
C LEU A 279 -5.79 -20.60 -16.48
N VAL A 280 -5.01 -20.31 -17.53
CA VAL A 280 -4.59 -21.34 -18.49
C VAL A 280 -3.83 -22.47 -17.82
N GLY A 281 -2.86 -22.14 -16.94
CA GLY A 281 -2.07 -23.11 -16.20
C GLY A 281 -2.91 -23.99 -15.28
N ILE A 282 -3.86 -23.40 -14.56
CA ILE A 282 -4.77 -24.11 -13.66
C ILE A 282 -5.69 -25.07 -14.45
N ILE A 283 -6.29 -24.62 -15.56
CA ILE A 283 -7.11 -25.45 -16.44
C ILE A 283 -6.30 -26.65 -16.95
N PHE A 284 -5.09 -26.40 -17.44
CA PHE A 284 -4.21 -27.46 -17.92
C PHE A 284 -3.87 -28.47 -16.81
N ALA A 285 -3.52 -27.99 -15.63
CA ALA A 285 -3.22 -28.85 -14.48
C ALA A 285 -4.44 -29.70 -14.06
N ILE A 286 -5.64 -29.12 -14.05
CA ILE A 286 -6.88 -29.84 -13.73
C ILE A 286 -7.19 -30.93 -14.76
N ILE A 287 -6.99 -30.65 -16.05
CA ILE A 287 -7.17 -31.66 -17.13
C ILE A 287 -6.20 -32.82 -16.94
N LEU A 288 -4.93 -32.51 -16.67
CA LEU A 288 -3.90 -33.54 -16.41
C LEU A 288 -4.24 -34.38 -15.17
N LEU A 289 -4.57 -33.76 -14.05
CA LEU A 289 -4.97 -34.45 -12.83
C LEU A 289 -6.20 -35.33 -13.06
N SER A 290 -7.17 -34.85 -13.84
CA SER A 290 -8.37 -35.61 -14.19
C SER A 290 -8.04 -36.85 -15.06
N GLY A 291 -7.12 -36.71 -16.02
CA GLY A 291 -6.61 -37.80 -16.84
C GLY A 291 -5.90 -38.86 -16.00
N LEU A 292 -4.98 -38.44 -15.13
CA LEU A 292 -4.30 -39.33 -14.18
C LEU A 292 -5.29 -40.01 -13.23
N GLY A 293 -6.23 -39.27 -12.69
CA GLY A 293 -7.26 -39.79 -11.80
C GLY A 293 -8.07 -40.89 -12.45
N ARG A 294 -8.52 -40.72 -13.72
CA ARG A 294 -9.25 -41.75 -14.48
C ARG A 294 -8.36 -42.99 -14.74
N ALA A 295 -7.10 -42.79 -15.07
CA ALA A 295 -6.18 -43.90 -15.32
C ALA A 295 -5.91 -44.76 -14.07
N ILE A 296 -6.03 -44.18 -12.87
CA ILE A 296 -5.77 -44.83 -11.58
C ILE A 296 -7.07 -45.43 -11.00
N SER A 297 -8.26 -44.83 -11.26
CA SER A 297 -9.53 -45.19 -10.60
C SER A 297 -10.01 -46.62 -10.85
N GLY A 298 -9.51 -47.32 -11.86
CA GLY A 298 -9.82 -48.75 -12.14
C GLY A 298 -8.96 -49.77 -11.40
N ARG A 299 -7.92 -49.30 -10.66
CA ARG A 299 -6.97 -50.16 -9.94
C ARG A 299 -7.17 -49.95 -8.44
N SER A 300 -6.85 -51.00 -7.62
CA SER A 300 -6.86 -50.83 -6.15
C SER A 300 -5.78 -49.86 -5.69
N ALA A 301 -6.04 -48.58 -5.90
CA ALA A 301 -5.03 -47.54 -5.70
C ALA A 301 -5.01 -47.09 -4.24
N HIS A 302 -3.84 -47.07 -3.65
CA HIS A 302 -3.58 -46.40 -2.37
C HIS A 302 -3.82 -44.89 -2.53
N TRP A 303 -4.28 -44.20 -1.49
CA TRP A 303 -4.53 -42.76 -1.47
C TRP A 303 -3.35 -41.92 -1.99
N ALA A 304 -2.11 -42.41 -1.84
CA ALA A 304 -0.91 -41.73 -2.33
C ALA A 304 -0.64 -41.90 -3.85
N ALA A 305 -1.39 -42.75 -4.55
CA ALA A 305 -1.12 -43.05 -5.96
C ALA A 305 -1.31 -41.80 -6.87
N LEU A 306 -2.34 -40.99 -6.66
CA LEU A 306 -2.53 -39.77 -7.43
C LEU A 306 -1.50 -38.69 -7.15
N PRO A 307 -1.19 -38.34 -5.89
CA PRO A 307 -0.09 -37.42 -5.60
C PRO A 307 1.24 -37.86 -6.17
N ALA A 308 1.58 -39.18 -6.04
CA ALA A 308 2.81 -39.74 -6.58
C ALA A 308 2.87 -39.64 -8.11
N ALA A 309 1.77 -39.99 -8.80
CA ALA A 309 1.68 -39.87 -10.25
C ALA A 309 1.76 -38.42 -10.72
N ALA A 310 1.14 -37.46 -10.01
CA ALA A 310 1.22 -36.04 -10.30
C ALA A 310 2.65 -35.49 -10.14
N LEU A 311 3.35 -35.87 -9.08
CA LEU A 311 4.76 -35.52 -8.88
C LEU A 311 5.67 -36.12 -9.96
N ALA A 312 5.45 -37.37 -10.33
CA ALA A 312 6.20 -38.04 -11.40
C ALA A 312 5.99 -37.33 -12.74
N LEU A 313 4.74 -36.99 -13.07
CA LEU A 313 4.41 -36.25 -14.29
C LEU A 313 5.04 -34.85 -14.28
N ALA A 314 4.95 -34.12 -13.17
CA ALA A 314 5.60 -32.81 -13.04
C ALA A 314 7.12 -32.93 -13.25
N GLY A 315 7.77 -33.94 -12.68
CA GLY A 315 9.18 -34.24 -12.89
C GLY A 315 9.52 -34.52 -14.36
N VAL A 316 8.71 -35.33 -15.06
CA VAL A 316 8.86 -35.59 -16.49
C VAL A 316 8.70 -34.33 -17.33
N LEU A 317 7.68 -33.51 -17.05
CA LEU A 317 7.45 -32.25 -17.78
C LEU A 317 8.59 -31.25 -17.58
N ILE A 318 9.14 -31.14 -16.37
CA ILE A 318 10.33 -30.31 -16.07
C ILE A 318 11.55 -30.84 -16.82
N LEU A 319 11.76 -32.14 -16.84
CA LEU A 319 12.88 -32.78 -17.57
C LEU A 319 12.76 -32.53 -19.07
N MET A 320 11.58 -32.74 -19.65
CA MET A 320 11.31 -32.47 -21.06
C MET A 320 11.54 -31.00 -21.42
N ALA A 321 11.10 -30.07 -20.58
CA ALA A 321 11.36 -28.64 -20.75
C ALA A 321 12.85 -28.30 -20.75
N LYS A 322 13.64 -28.95 -19.92
CA LYS A 322 15.11 -28.79 -19.88
C LYS A 322 15.81 -29.39 -21.10
N LEU A 323 15.38 -30.59 -21.55
CA LEU A 323 16.04 -31.31 -22.64
C LEU A 323 15.73 -30.70 -24.03
N PHE A 324 14.54 -30.19 -24.24
CA PHE A 324 14.07 -29.69 -25.54
C PHE A 324 14.01 -28.17 -25.66
N GLY A 325 14.79 -27.44 -24.85
CA GLY A 325 15.00 -26.00 -25.01
C GLY A 325 13.73 -25.15 -24.78
N GLY A 326 13.01 -25.48 -23.76
CA GLY A 326 11.99 -24.61 -23.17
C GLY A 326 10.85 -24.19 -24.10
N PHE A 327 9.77 -24.92 -24.08
CA PHE A 327 8.49 -24.32 -24.52
C PHE A 327 8.30 -22.99 -23.79
N GLY A 328 8.19 -21.86 -24.50
CA GLY A 328 8.04 -20.54 -23.89
C GLY A 328 6.89 -20.44 -22.89
N ILE A 329 5.85 -21.27 -23.03
CA ILE A 329 4.74 -21.43 -22.07
C ILE A 329 5.22 -22.03 -20.74
N MET A 330 6.07 -23.06 -20.74
CA MET A 330 6.59 -23.69 -19.53
C MET A 330 7.52 -22.74 -18.76
N GLN A 331 8.32 -21.98 -19.47
CA GLN A 331 9.16 -20.94 -18.86
C GLN A 331 8.31 -19.85 -18.20
N ARG A 332 7.23 -19.40 -18.86
CA ARG A 332 6.28 -18.42 -18.29
C ARG A 332 5.52 -18.98 -17.07
N LEU A 333 5.09 -20.23 -17.11
CA LEU A 333 4.45 -20.88 -15.94
C LEU A 333 5.45 -21.06 -14.79
N GLY A 334 6.67 -21.46 -15.09
CA GLY A 334 7.73 -21.58 -14.08
C GLY A 334 8.07 -20.22 -13.46
N SER A 335 8.22 -19.17 -14.28
CA SER A 335 8.43 -17.81 -13.78
C SER A 335 7.26 -17.30 -12.96
N LEU A 336 6.03 -17.61 -13.34
CA LEU A 336 4.83 -17.22 -12.56
C LEU A 336 4.82 -17.90 -11.18
N VAL A 337 5.19 -19.18 -11.07
CA VAL A 337 5.28 -19.89 -9.79
C VAL A 337 6.40 -19.30 -8.93
N ILE A 338 7.59 -19.07 -9.51
CA ILE A 338 8.72 -18.46 -8.78
C ILE A 338 8.38 -17.04 -8.35
N SER A 339 7.87 -16.22 -9.26
CA SER A 339 7.44 -14.83 -8.93
C SER A 339 6.31 -14.82 -7.89
N GLY A 340 5.39 -15.77 -7.93
CA GLY A 340 4.35 -15.92 -6.91
C GLY A 340 4.93 -16.33 -5.56
N GLN A 341 5.91 -17.23 -5.54
CA GLN A 341 6.63 -17.61 -4.32
C GLN A 341 7.41 -16.43 -3.75
N ASP A 342 8.18 -15.72 -4.59
CA ASP A 342 8.93 -14.54 -4.19
C ASP A 342 8.00 -13.43 -3.70
N TYR A 343 6.85 -13.25 -4.35
CA TYR A 343 5.84 -12.30 -3.92
C TYR A 343 5.27 -12.65 -2.55
N VAL A 344 4.91 -13.93 -2.30
CA VAL A 344 4.29 -14.35 -1.03
C VAL A 344 5.28 -14.38 0.12
N PHE A 345 6.54 -14.78 -0.13
CA PHE A 345 7.54 -14.95 0.93
C PHE A 345 8.60 -13.84 0.96
N SER A 346 8.25 -12.66 0.45
CA SER A 346 9.05 -11.42 0.54
C SER A 346 10.46 -11.55 -0.02
N GLY A 347 10.61 -12.23 -1.15
CA GLY A 347 11.86 -12.25 -1.91
C GLY A 347 12.14 -10.89 -2.59
N GLY A 348 13.39 -10.47 -2.61
CA GLY A 348 13.84 -9.28 -3.35
C GLY A 348 13.25 -7.95 -2.85
N PHE A 349 12.83 -7.08 -3.77
CA PHE A 349 12.34 -5.72 -3.47
C PHE A 349 11.04 -5.67 -2.64
N THR A 350 10.20 -6.70 -2.68
CA THR A 350 8.97 -6.75 -1.87
C THR A 350 9.27 -6.75 -0.37
N GLY A 351 10.41 -7.29 0.05
CA GLY A 351 10.86 -7.26 1.46
C GLY A 351 11.23 -5.87 1.99
N MET A 352 11.29 -4.84 1.13
CA MET A 352 11.51 -3.44 1.54
C MET A 352 10.20 -2.69 1.82
N ILE A 353 9.05 -3.32 1.57
CA ILE A 353 7.72 -2.74 1.81
C ILE A 353 7.17 -3.34 3.11
N SER A 354 6.92 -2.52 4.12
CA SER A 354 6.56 -2.97 5.47
C SER A 354 5.31 -3.84 5.54
N GLU A 355 4.33 -3.65 4.66
CA GLU A 355 3.13 -4.49 4.59
C GLU A 355 3.37 -5.85 3.89
N ALA A 356 4.47 -5.99 3.15
CA ALA A 356 4.88 -7.24 2.51
C ALA A 356 5.79 -8.09 3.40
N GLU A 357 6.13 -7.64 4.61
CA GLU A 357 6.93 -8.42 5.55
C GLU A 357 6.17 -9.67 6.04
N PRO A 358 6.88 -10.78 6.29
CA PRO A 358 6.29 -11.97 6.93
C PRO A 358 5.74 -11.65 8.32
N LEU A 359 4.65 -12.32 8.70
CA LEU A 359 4.00 -12.10 10.00
C LEU A 359 4.97 -12.24 11.19
N PHE A 360 5.90 -13.19 11.13
CA PHE A 360 6.89 -13.41 12.18
C PHE A 360 7.97 -12.33 12.28
N ALA A 361 8.15 -11.53 11.23
CA ALA A 361 9.04 -10.36 11.24
C ALA A 361 8.37 -9.12 11.88
N ARG A 362 7.06 -9.20 12.19
CA ARG A 362 6.24 -8.13 12.75
C ARG A 362 5.67 -8.52 14.12
N PRO A 363 6.48 -8.46 15.19
CA PRO A 363 6.03 -8.84 16.55
C PRO A 363 4.81 -8.06 17.04
N ASP A 364 4.71 -6.78 16.67
CA ASP A 364 3.59 -5.90 16.97
C ASP A 364 2.26 -6.43 16.40
N ILE A 365 2.28 -6.87 15.16
CA ILE A 365 1.12 -7.45 14.46
C ILE A 365 0.85 -8.88 14.95
N LEU A 366 1.90 -9.66 15.16
CA LEU A 366 1.77 -11.01 15.70
C LEU A 366 1.14 -10.98 17.10
N PHE A 367 1.53 -10.04 17.95
CA PHE A 367 0.97 -9.91 19.31
C PHE A 367 -0.52 -9.55 19.28
N SER A 368 -0.92 -8.63 18.39
CA SER A 368 -2.32 -8.20 18.28
C SER A 368 -3.25 -9.22 17.62
N ASN A 369 -2.73 -10.07 16.73
CA ASN A 369 -3.54 -11.01 15.94
C ASN A 369 -3.25 -12.49 16.26
N GLY A 370 -2.15 -12.82 16.92
CA GLY A 370 -1.66 -14.20 17.09
C GLY A 370 -2.62 -15.14 17.79
N TRP A 371 -3.35 -14.65 18.80
CA TRP A 371 -4.36 -15.44 19.52
C TRP A 371 -5.49 -15.90 18.58
N SER A 372 -5.97 -15.03 17.69
CA SER A 372 -7.05 -15.34 16.76
C SER A 372 -6.59 -16.30 15.66
N ILE A 373 -5.34 -16.18 15.21
CA ILE A 373 -4.71 -17.11 14.28
C ILE A 373 -4.57 -18.50 14.91
N LEU A 374 -4.11 -18.56 16.18
CA LEU A 374 -3.99 -19.83 16.90
C LEU A 374 -5.36 -20.52 17.05
N LEU A 375 -6.40 -19.79 17.44
CA LEU A 375 -7.76 -20.33 17.53
C LEU A 375 -8.28 -20.80 16.15
N SER A 376 -7.89 -20.12 15.08
CA SER A 376 -8.25 -20.53 13.72
C SER A 376 -7.61 -21.87 13.35
N ILE A 377 -6.37 -22.11 13.73
CA ILE A 377 -5.70 -23.42 13.54
C ILE A 377 -6.46 -24.51 14.30
N VAL A 378 -6.83 -24.26 15.55
CA VAL A 378 -7.62 -25.20 16.37
C VAL A 378 -8.97 -25.47 15.69
N ALA A 379 -9.65 -24.43 15.22
CA ALA A 379 -10.94 -24.55 14.50
C ALA A 379 -10.81 -25.40 13.24
N LEU A 380 -9.74 -25.22 12.44
CA LEU A 380 -9.48 -26.05 11.27
C LEU A 380 -9.29 -27.52 11.63
N LEU A 381 -8.56 -27.83 12.69
CA LEU A 381 -8.37 -29.21 13.18
C LEU A 381 -9.71 -29.84 13.63
N VAL A 382 -10.53 -29.06 14.34
CA VAL A 382 -11.89 -29.49 14.73
C VAL A 382 -12.75 -29.76 13.50
N LEU A 383 -12.68 -28.90 12.49
CA LEU A 383 -13.44 -29.02 11.26
C LEU A 383 -13.02 -30.27 10.45
N VAL A 384 -11.71 -30.52 10.30
CA VAL A 384 -11.17 -31.72 9.66
C VAL A 384 -11.64 -33.00 10.39
N ARG A 385 -11.61 -32.99 11.73
CA ARG A 385 -12.10 -34.10 12.52
C ARG A 385 -13.60 -34.35 12.29
N ARG A 386 -14.41 -33.28 12.27
CA ARG A 386 -15.85 -33.39 11.98
C ARG A 386 -16.14 -33.97 10.59
N MET A 387 -15.44 -33.49 9.57
CA MET A 387 -15.55 -34.03 8.21
C MET A 387 -15.29 -35.54 8.16
N ARG A 388 -14.34 -36.03 8.94
CA ARG A 388 -13.97 -37.45 8.96
C ARG A 388 -15.01 -38.35 9.63
N TYR A 389 -15.66 -37.87 10.70
CA TYR A 389 -16.42 -38.76 11.59
C TYR A 389 -17.94 -38.49 11.63
N SER A 390 -18.43 -37.31 11.23
CA SER A 390 -19.80 -36.91 11.55
C SER A 390 -20.61 -36.37 10.38
N TRP A 391 -20.09 -36.26 9.18
CA TRP A 391 -20.80 -35.61 8.06
C TRP A 391 -21.38 -36.62 7.08
N PRO A 392 -22.70 -36.79 7.03
CA PRO A 392 -23.34 -37.81 6.17
C PRO A 392 -23.52 -37.37 4.71
N ASP A 393 -23.62 -36.07 4.42
CA ASP A 393 -23.95 -35.52 3.09
C ASP A 393 -22.68 -35.35 2.23
N VAL A 394 -22.63 -36.10 1.11
CA VAL A 394 -21.49 -36.12 0.18
C VAL A 394 -21.32 -34.76 -0.53
N GLU A 395 -22.43 -34.10 -0.92
CA GLU A 395 -22.39 -32.84 -1.64
C GLU A 395 -21.88 -31.71 -0.73
N LYS A 396 -22.37 -31.64 0.50
CA LYS A 396 -21.85 -30.67 1.50
C LYS A 396 -20.40 -30.88 1.82
N ARG A 397 -19.88 -32.11 1.79
CA ARG A 397 -18.43 -32.36 1.99
C ARG A 397 -17.57 -31.69 0.93
N LYS A 398 -18.00 -31.66 -0.35
CA LYS A 398 -17.26 -31.00 -1.44
C LYS A 398 -17.15 -29.49 -1.18
N GLY A 399 -18.27 -28.85 -0.83
CA GLY A 399 -18.28 -27.43 -0.47
C GLY A 399 -17.45 -27.11 0.78
N LEU A 400 -17.54 -27.99 1.80
CA LEU A 400 -16.79 -27.84 3.03
C LEU A 400 -15.26 -28.00 2.84
N LEU A 401 -14.84 -28.95 1.96
CA LEU A 401 -13.42 -29.08 1.61
C LEU A 401 -12.92 -27.84 0.88
N LEU A 402 -13.71 -27.27 -0.04
CA LEU A 402 -13.35 -26.01 -0.70
C LEU A 402 -13.18 -24.87 0.33
N PHE A 403 -14.13 -24.75 1.28
CA PHE A 403 -14.03 -23.76 2.35
C PHE A 403 -12.79 -24.00 3.23
N LEU A 404 -12.48 -25.23 3.58
CA LEU A 404 -11.31 -25.59 4.40
C LEU A 404 -10.00 -25.23 3.68
N VAL A 405 -9.92 -25.51 2.38
CA VAL A 405 -8.76 -25.13 1.55
C VAL A 405 -8.63 -23.60 1.49
N PHE A 406 -9.73 -22.89 1.23
CA PHE A 406 -9.76 -21.42 1.25
C PHE A 406 -9.28 -20.87 2.59
N ALA A 407 -9.78 -21.40 3.71
CA ALA A 407 -9.43 -20.93 5.03
C ALA A 407 -7.94 -21.18 5.37
N ALA A 408 -7.44 -22.38 5.09
CA ALA A 408 -6.04 -22.71 5.29
C ALA A 408 -5.12 -21.86 4.41
N TYR A 409 -5.51 -21.64 3.15
CA TYR A 409 -4.76 -20.84 2.20
C TYR A 409 -4.68 -19.36 2.60
N SER A 410 -5.80 -18.77 3.06
CA SER A 410 -5.81 -17.38 3.53
C SER A 410 -4.90 -17.17 4.73
N LEU A 411 -4.84 -18.13 5.67
CA LEU A 411 -3.89 -18.09 6.79
C LEU A 411 -2.44 -18.24 6.30
N MET A 412 -2.18 -19.15 5.36
CA MET A 412 -0.85 -19.33 4.76
C MET A 412 -0.34 -18.03 4.10
N LEU A 413 -1.18 -17.34 3.33
CA LEU A 413 -0.83 -16.05 2.74
C LEU A 413 -0.47 -15.01 3.82
N THR A 414 -1.19 -14.99 4.93
CA THR A 414 -0.94 -14.07 6.04
C THR A 414 0.41 -14.37 6.74
N PHE A 415 0.80 -15.64 6.86
CA PHE A 415 2.13 -15.98 7.36
C PHE A 415 3.24 -15.47 6.44
N GLY A 416 3.00 -15.51 5.13
CA GLY A 416 3.92 -14.98 4.13
C GLY A 416 4.02 -13.46 4.14
N GLN A 417 2.88 -12.75 4.23
CA GLN A 417 2.82 -11.29 4.24
C GLN A 417 1.67 -10.77 5.10
N VAL A 418 1.98 -9.80 5.95
CA VAL A 418 0.97 -9.19 6.85
C VAL A 418 -0.15 -8.47 6.09
N ARG A 419 0.07 -8.06 4.84
CA ARG A 419 -0.98 -7.43 4.03
C ARG A 419 -2.23 -8.29 3.87
N PHE A 420 -2.11 -9.63 3.86
CA PHE A 420 -3.26 -10.53 3.72
C PHE A 420 -4.10 -10.68 4.98
N LEU A 421 -3.77 -9.97 6.06
CA LEU A 421 -4.58 -9.92 7.28
C LEU A 421 -6.01 -9.45 7.02
N TYR A 422 -6.26 -8.64 5.99
CA TYR A 422 -7.61 -8.19 5.67
C TYR A 422 -8.53 -9.34 5.19
N ILE A 423 -7.99 -10.36 4.53
CA ILE A 423 -8.74 -11.56 4.16
C ILE A 423 -8.83 -12.52 5.34
N SER A 424 -7.69 -12.81 5.97
CA SER A 424 -7.65 -13.79 7.06
C SER A 424 -8.42 -13.32 8.30
N SER A 425 -8.60 -12.04 8.51
CA SER A 425 -9.42 -11.50 9.59
C SER A 425 -10.90 -11.90 9.45
N ILE A 426 -11.46 -11.95 8.22
CA ILE A 426 -12.80 -12.50 7.94
C ILE A 426 -12.80 -14.00 8.18
N THR A 427 -11.85 -14.72 7.58
CA THR A 427 -11.71 -16.18 7.71
C THR A 427 -11.59 -16.61 9.17
N THR A 428 -10.77 -15.89 9.94
CA THR A 428 -10.59 -16.10 11.37
C THR A 428 -11.91 -15.91 12.13
N GLY A 429 -12.67 -14.86 11.82
CA GLY A 429 -13.99 -14.64 12.39
C GLY A 429 -14.96 -15.80 12.13
N ILE A 430 -14.97 -16.35 10.92
CA ILE A 430 -15.75 -17.53 10.56
C ILE A 430 -15.30 -18.76 11.34
N LEU A 431 -13.99 -19.01 11.40
CA LEU A 431 -13.42 -20.17 12.12
C LEU A 431 -13.67 -20.11 13.62
N ILE A 432 -13.55 -18.92 14.22
CA ILE A 432 -13.91 -18.69 15.64
C ILE A 432 -15.40 -18.99 15.88
N SER A 433 -16.27 -18.59 14.95
CA SER A 433 -17.71 -18.88 15.03
C SER A 433 -17.98 -20.40 15.01
N ILE A 434 -17.33 -21.12 14.10
CA ILE A 434 -17.43 -22.58 14.00
C ILE A 434 -16.92 -23.24 15.30
N LEU A 435 -15.79 -22.76 15.85
CA LEU A 435 -15.21 -23.24 17.08
C LEU A 435 -16.14 -23.01 18.28
N PHE A 436 -16.72 -21.80 18.39
CA PHE A 436 -17.67 -21.46 19.44
C PHE A 436 -18.85 -22.44 19.48
N PHE A 437 -19.52 -22.68 18.33
CA PHE A 437 -20.65 -23.61 18.28
C PHE A 437 -20.20 -25.06 18.50
N SER A 438 -19.01 -25.46 18.09
CA SER A 438 -18.45 -26.78 18.34
C SER A 438 -18.20 -27.03 19.85
N ILE A 439 -17.72 -26.00 20.56
CA ILE A 439 -17.53 -26.06 22.01
C ILE A 439 -18.87 -25.98 22.72
N SER A 440 -19.81 -25.18 22.22
CA SER A 440 -21.13 -25.03 22.85
C SER A 440 -21.92 -26.32 22.94
N GLU A 441 -21.84 -27.17 21.92
CA GLU A 441 -22.42 -28.50 21.92
C GLU A 441 -21.86 -29.34 23.10
N TYR A 442 -20.53 -29.38 23.22
CA TYR A 442 -19.86 -30.14 24.26
C TYR A 442 -20.15 -29.61 25.68
N VAL A 443 -20.10 -28.27 25.86
CA VAL A 443 -20.38 -27.62 27.16
C VAL A 443 -21.81 -27.86 27.61
N THR A 444 -22.77 -27.82 26.66
CA THR A 444 -24.19 -28.05 26.97
C THR A 444 -24.44 -29.49 27.44
N GLU A 445 -23.77 -30.47 26.87
CA GLU A 445 -23.85 -31.86 27.29
C GLU A 445 -23.18 -32.12 28.66
N ALA A 446 -22.04 -31.46 28.90
CA ALA A 446 -21.22 -31.77 30.09
C ALA A 446 -21.63 -31.02 31.37
N SER A 447 -22.20 -29.80 31.31
CA SER A 447 -22.21 -28.85 32.44
C SER A 447 -23.53 -28.74 33.22
N ARG A 448 -24.48 -29.65 33.09
CA ARG A 448 -25.71 -29.81 33.92
C ARG A 448 -26.22 -28.54 34.64
N GLY A 449 -26.48 -27.44 33.93
CA GLY A 449 -27.10 -26.22 34.50
C GLY A 449 -26.21 -24.96 34.52
N HIS A 450 -24.90 -25.05 34.38
CA HIS A 450 -23.99 -23.89 34.28
C HIS A 450 -23.58 -23.52 32.85
N SER A 451 -24.17 -24.22 31.87
CA SER A 451 -23.83 -24.04 30.44
C SER A 451 -23.99 -22.60 29.96
N LYS A 452 -25.06 -21.89 30.40
CA LYS A 452 -25.31 -20.50 29.95
C LYS A 452 -24.20 -19.55 30.39
N LEU A 453 -23.74 -19.65 31.64
CA LEU A 453 -22.67 -18.81 32.17
C LEU A 453 -21.35 -19.10 31.42
N LEU A 454 -20.99 -20.37 31.27
CA LEU A 454 -19.76 -20.79 30.59
C LEU A 454 -19.74 -20.35 29.11
N LEU A 455 -20.88 -20.46 28.42
CA LEU A 455 -21.00 -20.01 27.03
C LEU A 455 -20.96 -18.48 26.91
N SER A 456 -21.56 -17.75 27.85
CA SER A 456 -21.45 -16.29 27.89
C SER A 456 -20.01 -15.84 28.13
N LEU A 457 -19.28 -16.49 29.02
CA LEU A 457 -17.87 -16.21 29.27
C LEU A 457 -17.01 -16.55 28.04
N LEU A 458 -17.27 -17.69 27.39
CA LEU A 458 -16.60 -18.06 26.15
C LEU A 458 -16.87 -17.05 25.03
N PHE A 459 -18.12 -16.61 24.86
CA PHE A 459 -18.50 -15.58 23.90
C PHE A 459 -17.72 -14.30 24.15
N LEU A 460 -17.71 -13.80 25.38
CA LEU A 460 -16.95 -12.59 25.75
C LEU A 460 -15.44 -12.76 25.48
N LEU A 461 -14.88 -13.90 25.85
CA LEU A 461 -13.45 -14.21 25.62
C LEU A 461 -13.09 -14.15 24.13
N LEU A 462 -13.97 -14.63 23.26
CA LEU A 462 -13.73 -14.67 21.82
C LEU A 462 -14.01 -13.36 21.11
N VAL A 463 -15.03 -12.59 21.56
CA VAL A 463 -15.49 -11.38 20.88
C VAL A 463 -14.78 -10.12 21.37
N LEU A 464 -14.53 -10.03 22.69
CA LEU A 464 -13.99 -8.80 23.28
C LEU A 464 -12.63 -8.35 22.71
N PRO A 465 -11.66 -9.24 22.46
CA PRO A 465 -10.41 -8.84 21.83
C PRO A 465 -10.59 -8.30 20.40
N VAL A 466 -11.53 -8.88 19.62
CA VAL A 466 -11.84 -8.41 18.26
C VAL A 466 -12.47 -7.02 18.33
N VAL A 467 -13.42 -6.81 19.21
CA VAL A 467 -14.07 -5.49 19.43
C VAL A 467 -13.05 -4.46 19.89
N SER A 468 -12.16 -4.82 20.83
CA SER A 468 -11.10 -3.93 21.32
C SER A 468 -10.18 -3.50 20.18
N HIS A 469 -9.72 -4.44 19.33
CA HIS A 469 -8.87 -4.11 18.21
C HIS A 469 -9.61 -3.24 17.16
N SER A 470 -10.88 -3.55 16.87
CA SER A 470 -11.70 -2.73 15.97
C SER A 470 -11.95 -1.33 16.51
N TYR A 471 -12.07 -1.20 17.84
CA TYR A 471 -12.16 0.11 18.48
C TYR A 471 -10.88 0.95 18.27
N GLU A 472 -9.68 0.33 18.33
CA GLU A 472 -8.44 1.05 18.02
C GLU A 472 -8.41 1.54 16.57
N ILE A 473 -8.96 0.77 15.60
CA ILE A 473 -9.11 1.21 14.21
C ILE A 473 -9.96 2.50 14.12
N THR A 474 -11.00 2.65 14.97
CA THR A 474 -11.85 3.87 14.94
C THR A 474 -11.13 5.15 15.37
N LYS A 475 -9.93 5.04 15.94
CA LYS A 475 -9.08 6.18 16.35
C LYS A 475 -8.06 6.57 15.31
N MET A 476 -7.93 5.78 14.24
CA MET A 476 -6.94 6.05 13.20
C MET A 476 -7.23 7.37 12.47
N LYS A 477 -6.17 8.00 12.05
CA LYS A 477 -6.19 9.22 11.25
C LYS A 477 -5.56 8.96 9.88
N PRO A 478 -5.87 9.75 8.86
CA PRO A 478 -5.16 9.72 7.59
C PRO A 478 -3.63 9.75 7.78
N ALA A 479 -2.92 9.06 6.90
CA ALA A 479 -1.45 9.04 6.93
C ALA A 479 -0.84 10.39 6.58
N ILE A 480 -1.55 11.17 5.76
CA ILE A 480 -1.20 12.54 5.44
C ILE A 480 -1.60 13.44 6.63
N ASP A 481 -0.63 14.14 7.18
CA ASP A 481 -0.84 15.10 8.27
C ASP A 481 -1.15 16.51 7.76
N ASN A 482 -1.53 17.40 8.67
CA ASN A 482 -1.92 18.78 8.33
C ASN A 482 -0.76 19.57 7.72
N ASP A 483 0.48 19.29 8.10
CA ASP A 483 1.67 19.94 7.57
C ASP A 483 1.88 19.58 6.10
N TRP A 484 1.67 18.31 5.73
CA TRP A 484 1.69 17.88 4.34
C TRP A 484 0.53 18.46 3.53
N ILE A 485 -0.69 18.49 4.09
CA ILE A 485 -1.87 19.08 3.41
C ILE A 485 -1.64 20.57 3.14
N GLU A 486 -1.11 21.28 4.11
CA GLU A 486 -0.78 22.72 4.00
C GLU A 486 0.30 22.94 2.94
N SER A 487 1.41 22.19 3.00
CA SER A 487 2.53 22.30 2.07
C SER A 487 2.13 21.98 0.62
N ILE A 488 1.31 20.95 0.40
CA ILE A 488 0.79 20.58 -0.92
C ILE A 488 -0.12 21.69 -1.46
N LYS A 489 -1.00 22.24 -0.62
CA LYS A 489 -1.87 23.36 -0.99
C LYS A 489 -1.05 24.60 -1.32
N TRP A 490 -0.02 24.89 -0.51
CA TRP A 490 0.89 25.98 -0.80
C TRP A 490 1.57 25.79 -2.16
N LEU A 491 2.07 24.58 -2.45
CA LEU A 491 2.69 24.27 -3.74
C LEU A 491 1.71 24.43 -4.91
N GLU A 492 0.46 23.98 -4.77
CA GLU A 492 -0.59 24.18 -5.80
C GLU A 492 -0.78 25.65 -6.13
N GLN A 493 -0.82 26.50 -5.10
CA GLN A 493 -1.14 27.92 -5.22
C GLN A 493 0.03 28.82 -5.64
N ASN A 494 1.26 28.46 -5.25
CA ASN A 494 2.44 29.31 -5.37
C ASN A 494 3.45 28.82 -6.42
N SER A 495 3.22 27.65 -7.04
CA SER A 495 4.04 27.18 -8.17
C SER A 495 3.32 27.37 -9.49
N ASN A 496 4.07 27.51 -10.61
CA ASN A 496 3.49 27.62 -11.93
C ASN A 496 2.61 26.39 -12.21
N THR A 497 1.42 26.60 -12.78
CA THR A 497 0.54 25.51 -13.20
C THR A 497 1.20 24.71 -14.31
N THR A 498 1.03 23.38 -14.27
CA THR A 498 1.49 22.48 -15.35
C THR A 498 0.32 22.15 -16.28
N SER A 499 0.63 22.02 -17.57
CA SER A 499 -0.35 21.66 -18.61
C SER A 499 -0.68 20.17 -18.58
N TYR A 500 -1.76 19.80 -19.27
CA TYR A 500 -2.09 18.41 -19.61
C TYR A 500 -2.56 17.51 -18.45
N TRP A 501 -3.07 18.09 -17.36
CA TRP A 501 -3.65 17.29 -16.26
C TRP A 501 -4.73 16.29 -16.73
N ASN A 502 -5.55 16.70 -17.70
CA ASN A 502 -6.61 15.88 -18.31
C ASN A 502 -6.18 15.14 -19.57
N ASP A 503 -4.92 15.26 -20.01
CA ASP A 503 -4.35 14.55 -21.14
C ASP A 503 -3.05 13.83 -20.69
N ALA A 504 -3.23 12.69 -20.05
CA ALA A 504 -2.14 11.94 -19.42
C ALA A 504 -1.04 11.47 -20.40
N SER A 505 -1.23 11.61 -21.72
CA SER A 505 -0.27 11.22 -22.74
C SER A 505 0.80 12.27 -23.03
N LYS A 506 0.54 13.54 -22.68
CA LYS A 506 1.42 14.67 -22.98
C LYS A 506 2.30 15.03 -21.79
N THR A 507 3.58 15.31 -22.06
CA THR A 507 4.57 15.68 -21.05
C THR A 507 4.37 17.12 -20.60
N PRO A 508 4.17 17.39 -19.31
CA PRO A 508 4.09 18.75 -18.75
C PRO A 508 5.46 19.43 -18.67
N GLU A 509 5.52 20.67 -18.19
CA GLU A 509 6.67 21.56 -18.30
C GLU A 509 7.81 21.25 -17.34
N TYR A 510 7.52 20.76 -16.13
CA TYR A 510 8.51 20.46 -15.09
C TYR A 510 7.96 19.43 -14.10
N SER A 511 8.81 18.96 -13.19
CA SER A 511 8.44 18.02 -12.14
C SER A 511 8.77 18.51 -10.74
N VAL A 512 8.26 17.75 -9.77
CA VAL A 512 8.60 17.83 -8.35
C VAL A 512 9.31 16.55 -7.95
N LEU A 513 10.49 16.68 -7.33
CA LEU A 513 11.19 15.55 -6.74
C LEU A 513 10.79 15.43 -5.28
N CYS A 514 10.21 14.29 -4.92
CA CYS A 514 9.87 13.92 -3.56
C CYS A 514 10.18 12.44 -3.30
N TRP A 515 10.17 12.02 -2.05
CA TRP A 515 10.25 10.60 -1.71
C TRP A 515 9.02 9.86 -2.25
N TRP A 516 9.22 8.65 -2.77
CA TRP A 516 8.18 7.88 -3.49
C TRP A 516 6.89 7.66 -2.70
N ASP A 517 6.96 7.50 -1.37
CA ASP A 517 5.76 7.39 -0.53
C ASP A 517 4.82 8.59 -0.70
N TYR A 518 5.37 9.79 -0.89
CA TYR A 518 4.63 11.04 -0.94
C TYR A 518 4.20 11.45 -2.35
N GLY A 519 4.70 10.74 -3.36
CA GLY A 519 4.50 11.12 -4.76
C GLY A 519 3.04 11.22 -5.16
N ASN A 520 2.19 10.26 -4.74
CA ASN A 520 0.77 10.30 -5.05
C ASN A 520 0.05 11.48 -4.35
N TRP A 521 0.48 11.88 -3.15
CA TRP A 521 -0.05 13.06 -2.47
C TRP A 521 0.23 14.35 -3.24
N VAL A 522 1.50 14.54 -3.65
CA VAL A 522 1.94 15.71 -4.43
C VAL A 522 1.26 15.73 -5.80
N LEU A 523 1.24 14.59 -6.48
CA LEU A 523 0.65 14.46 -7.81
C LEU A 523 -0.83 14.82 -7.80
N TYR A 524 -1.60 14.27 -6.86
CA TYR A 524 -3.03 14.51 -6.79
C TYR A 524 -3.39 15.87 -6.18
N GLY A 525 -2.76 16.20 -5.05
CA GLY A 525 -3.11 17.40 -4.28
C GLY A 525 -2.60 18.70 -4.89
N ALA A 526 -1.34 18.71 -5.37
CA ALA A 526 -0.77 19.88 -6.04
C ALA A 526 -1.00 19.90 -7.55
N LYS A 527 -1.44 18.80 -8.15
CA LYS A 527 -1.55 18.59 -9.61
C LYS A 527 -0.25 18.90 -10.34
N ARG A 528 0.86 18.40 -9.79
CA ARG A 528 2.21 18.54 -10.35
C ARG A 528 2.80 17.18 -10.66
N PRO A 529 3.53 17.05 -11.79
CA PRO A 529 4.23 15.80 -12.10
C PRO A 529 5.29 15.49 -11.07
N VAL A 530 5.51 14.20 -10.81
CA VAL A 530 6.49 13.76 -9.82
C VAL A 530 7.55 12.85 -10.44
N VAL A 531 8.77 12.91 -9.91
CA VAL A 531 9.84 12.00 -10.31
C VAL A 531 9.59 10.60 -9.80
N ALA A 532 9.16 10.46 -8.55
CA ALA A 532 8.93 9.18 -7.90
C ALA A 532 7.56 9.14 -7.21
N ASN A 533 6.90 7.98 -7.26
CA ASN A 533 5.63 7.74 -6.57
C ASN A 533 5.47 6.26 -6.18
N ASN A 534 4.28 5.89 -5.67
CA ASN A 534 3.99 4.55 -5.15
C ASN A 534 4.06 3.41 -6.19
N PHE A 535 4.13 3.71 -7.49
CA PHE A 535 4.49 2.72 -8.51
C PHE A 535 5.99 2.38 -8.52
N GLN A 536 6.79 3.05 -7.67
CA GLN A 536 8.24 2.86 -7.54
C GLN A 536 9.04 3.26 -8.79
N TYR A 537 8.44 3.90 -9.77
CA TYR A 537 9.16 4.56 -10.85
C TYR A 537 9.99 5.71 -10.31
N GLY A 538 11.18 5.93 -10.86
CA GLY A 538 12.06 7.05 -10.52
C GLY A 538 12.68 7.02 -9.12
N VAL A 539 12.38 6.00 -8.30
CA VAL A 539 12.89 5.87 -6.91
C VAL A 539 14.41 5.85 -6.88
N GLY A 540 15.05 5.15 -7.84
CA GLY A 540 16.50 5.06 -7.92
C GLY A 540 17.18 6.43 -8.08
N ASP A 541 16.61 7.33 -8.86
CA ASP A 541 17.17 8.67 -9.03
C ASP A 541 16.84 9.58 -7.84
N ALA A 542 15.63 9.46 -7.28
CA ALA A 542 15.27 10.17 -6.07
C ALA A 542 16.20 9.81 -4.90
N THR A 543 16.52 8.53 -4.70
CA THR A 543 17.43 8.09 -3.65
C THR A 543 18.87 8.53 -3.88
N LYS A 544 19.36 8.50 -5.14
CA LYS A 544 20.68 9.03 -5.49
C LYS A 544 20.77 10.53 -5.21
N PHE A 545 19.73 11.30 -5.54
CA PHE A 545 19.65 12.72 -5.21
C PHE A 545 19.73 12.95 -3.71
N TYR A 546 18.85 12.30 -2.93
CA TYR A 546 18.78 12.52 -1.48
C TYR A 546 20.05 12.11 -0.72
N LEU A 547 20.75 11.09 -1.20
CA LEU A 547 21.99 10.60 -0.57
C LEU A 547 23.26 11.15 -1.22
N SER A 548 23.16 12.04 -2.21
CA SER A 548 24.33 12.70 -2.79
C SER A 548 25.03 13.55 -1.74
N GLU A 549 26.34 13.47 -1.70
CA GLU A 549 27.20 14.33 -0.88
C GLU A 549 27.74 15.52 -1.69
N ASP A 550 27.61 15.46 -3.02
CA ASP A 550 28.05 16.49 -3.97
C ASP A 550 26.87 17.20 -4.63
N GLU A 551 26.85 18.53 -4.55
CA GLU A 551 25.80 19.37 -5.14
C GLU A 551 25.73 19.24 -6.67
N LYS A 552 26.87 19.11 -7.36
CA LYS A 552 26.89 18.97 -8.83
C LYS A 552 26.22 17.67 -9.27
N ALA A 553 26.50 16.56 -8.57
CA ALA A 553 25.87 15.28 -8.85
C ALA A 553 24.36 15.32 -8.54
N ALA A 554 23.96 15.99 -7.45
CA ALA A 554 22.55 16.20 -7.11
C ALA A 554 21.83 17.05 -8.19
N SER A 555 22.42 18.16 -8.62
CA SER A 555 21.88 19.04 -9.65
C SER A 555 21.71 18.33 -11.00
N ALA A 556 22.68 17.50 -11.39
CA ALA A 556 22.59 16.73 -12.63
C ALA A 556 21.35 15.78 -12.65
N ILE A 557 20.95 15.27 -11.49
CA ILE A 557 19.71 14.47 -11.39
C ILE A 557 18.49 15.35 -11.59
N LEU A 558 18.44 16.53 -10.96
CA LEU A 558 17.33 17.48 -11.12
C LEU A 558 17.18 17.91 -12.59
N ASP A 559 18.31 18.22 -13.25
CA ASP A 559 18.35 18.60 -14.67
C ASP A 559 17.80 17.47 -15.56
N SER A 560 18.26 16.23 -15.35
CA SER A 560 17.83 15.07 -16.13
C SER A 560 16.35 14.75 -15.93
N ARG A 561 15.80 15.12 -14.78
CA ARG A 561 14.41 14.92 -14.40
C ARG A 561 13.53 16.18 -14.57
N GLY A 562 14.09 17.27 -15.12
CA GLY A 562 13.38 18.55 -15.27
C GLY A 562 12.69 18.98 -13.98
N SER A 563 13.34 18.74 -12.84
CA SER A 563 12.76 19.02 -11.53
C SER A 563 12.96 20.48 -11.17
N LYS A 564 11.86 21.19 -10.91
CA LYS A 564 11.88 22.57 -10.48
C LYS A 564 11.76 22.70 -8.95
N TYR A 565 11.09 21.77 -8.30
CA TYR A 565 10.88 21.78 -6.87
C TYR A 565 11.34 20.47 -6.24
N VAL A 566 11.82 20.55 -5.00
CA VAL A 566 12.22 19.42 -4.18
C VAL A 566 11.49 19.52 -2.85
N ILE A 567 10.89 18.43 -2.40
CA ILE A 567 10.21 18.35 -1.10
C ILE A 567 10.97 17.40 -0.19
N THR A 568 11.24 17.85 1.03
CA THR A 568 11.82 17.03 2.10
C THR A 568 10.89 16.97 3.31
N ASP A 569 11.05 15.94 4.12
CA ASP A 569 10.23 15.67 5.30
C ASP A 569 11.13 15.19 6.43
N TYR A 570 10.83 15.57 7.68
CA TYR A 570 11.63 15.19 8.85
C TYR A 570 11.80 13.67 9.02
N LYS A 571 10.83 12.87 8.55
CA LYS A 571 10.92 11.40 8.57
C LYS A 571 12.01 10.89 7.64
N MET A 572 12.34 11.64 6.58
CA MET A 572 13.37 11.23 5.62
C MET A 572 14.78 11.28 6.24
N ILE A 573 15.01 12.17 7.19
CA ILE A 573 16.29 12.27 7.91
C ILE A 573 16.31 11.44 9.21
N SER A 574 15.18 10.90 9.62
CA SER A 574 15.02 10.08 10.83
C SER A 574 14.61 8.63 10.48
N SER A 575 13.34 8.29 10.57
CA SER A 575 12.85 6.90 10.44
C SER A 575 12.98 6.33 9.03
N LYS A 576 12.96 7.15 7.96
CA LYS A 576 13.03 6.70 6.56
C LYS A 576 14.44 6.68 5.96
N ILE A 577 15.45 7.26 6.60
CA ILE A 577 16.81 7.28 6.05
C ILE A 577 17.34 5.87 5.75
N ARG A 578 16.98 4.90 6.60
CA ARG A 578 17.31 3.48 6.39
C ARG A 578 16.72 2.95 5.08
N SER A 579 15.45 3.23 4.83
CA SER A 579 14.77 2.79 3.60
C SER A 579 15.35 3.50 2.37
N ILE A 580 15.65 4.79 2.47
CA ILE A 580 16.30 5.57 1.39
C ILE A 580 17.65 4.96 1.03
N ALA A 581 18.47 4.59 2.03
CA ALA A 581 19.77 3.96 1.81
C ALA A 581 19.62 2.58 1.13
N LEU A 582 18.71 1.73 1.61
CA LEU A 582 18.46 0.42 1.02
C LEU A 582 18.02 0.51 -0.45
N TRP A 583 17.10 1.43 -0.77
CA TRP A 583 16.65 1.67 -2.15
C TRP A 583 17.76 2.23 -3.06
N ALA A 584 18.75 2.91 -2.49
CA ALA A 584 19.94 3.35 -3.20
C ALA A 584 21.00 2.23 -3.36
N GLY A 585 20.77 1.05 -2.81
CA GLY A 585 21.75 -0.04 -2.76
C GLY A 585 22.94 0.26 -1.81
N LYS A 586 22.73 1.12 -0.80
CA LYS A 586 23.73 1.50 0.22
C LYS A 586 23.44 0.80 1.55
N ASP A 587 24.47 0.63 2.36
CA ASP A 587 24.31 0.11 3.72
C ASP A 587 23.75 1.23 4.62
N PRO A 588 22.60 1.06 5.27
CA PRO A 588 22.07 2.02 6.22
C PRO A 588 23.03 2.35 7.38
N SER A 589 23.90 1.40 7.73
CA SER A 589 24.90 1.58 8.77
C SER A 589 25.98 2.62 8.43
N ASP A 590 26.09 3.04 7.16
CA ASP A 590 26.96 4.14 6.74
C ASP A 590 26.44 5.51 7.21
N TYR A 591 25.11 5.63 7.42
CA TYR A 591 24.43 6.89 7.75
C TYR A 591 24.05 7.00 9.23
N ILE A 592 23.60 5.90 9.84
CA ILE A 592 23.15 5.85 11.23
C ILE A 592 23.73 4.64 11.94
N THR A 593 24.06 4.78 13.24
CA THR A 593 24.34 3.61 14.09
C THR A 593 23.04 2.85 14.35
N ILE A 594 23.04 1.54 14.13
CA ILE A 594 21.89 0.70 14.40
C ILE A 594 22.07 0.09 15.79
N GLU A 595 21.42 0.65 16.80
CA GLU A 595 21.33 0.03 18.12
C GLU A 595 20.23 -1.02 18.13
N GLN A 596 20.56 -2.24 18.59
CA GLN A 596 19.63 -3.39 18.54
C GLN A 596 18.41 -3.23 19.45
N ASP A 597 18.49 -2.43 20.51
CA ASP A 597 17.44 -2.29 21.53
C ASP A 597 16.60 -1.02 21.42
N THR A 598 17.08 0.00 20.73
CA THR A 598 16.35 1.25 20.51
C THR A 598 16.22 1.52 19.03
N ARG A 599 15.02 1.86 18.54
CA ARG A 599 14.80 2.27 17.14
C ARG A 599 15.46 3.62 16.80
N SER A 600 16.28 4.17 17.69
CA SER A 600 17.05 5.39 17.56
C SER A 600 18.50 5.05 17.18
N GLY A 601 19.00 5.61 16.11
CA GLY A 601 20.42 5.52 15.73
C GLY A 601 21.07 6.89 15.82
N SER A 602 22.34 6.95 16.24
CA SER A 602 23.11 8.19 16.20
C SER A 602 23.56 8.47 14.76
N PRO A 603 23.44 9.73 14.29
CA PRO A 603 23.91 10.13 12.96
C PRO A 603 25.41 9.93 12.80
N LYS A 604 25.85 9.53 11.58
CA LYS A 604 27.25 9.43 11.18
C LYS A 604 27.62 10.53 10.19
N GLU A 605 28.91 10.68 9.87
CA GLU A 605 29.42 11.73 8.98
C GLU A 605 28.67 11.81 7.63
N ARG A 606 28.39 10.67 6.98
CA ARG A 606 27.65 10.62 5.71
C ARG A 606 26.20 11.09 5.83
N TRP A 607 25.58 10.93 6.99
CA TRP A 607 24.26 11.47 7.25
C TRP A 607 24.27 13.00 7.12
N TYR A 608 25.21 13.69 7.77
CA TYR A 608 25.34 15.14 7.72
C TYR A 608 25.65 15.67 6.31
N LYS A 609 26.45 14.92 5.53
CA LYS A 609 26.83 15.29 4.15
C LYS A 609 25.75 15.03 3.12
N SER A 610 24.75 14.21 3.41
CA SER A 610 23.71 13.86 2.46
C SER A 610 22.81 15.05 2.12
N THR A 611 22.45 15.19 0.85
CA THR A 611 21.58 16.26 0.35
C THR A 611 20.27 16.38 1.13
N VAL A 612 19.64 15.25 1.48
CA VAL A 612 18.37 15.28 2.23
C VAL A 612 18.51 15.92 3.59
N VAL A 613 19.64 15.69 4.28
CA VAL A 613 19.90 16.27 5.60
C VAL A 613 20.29 17.73 5.46
N ARG A 614 21.13 18.08 4.49
CA ARG A 614 21.48 19.48 4.21
C ARG A 614 20.25 20.34 3.91
N LEU A 615 19.30 19.81 3.16
CA LEU A 615 18.03 20.48 2.90
C LEU A 615 17.14 20.53 4.16
N GLN A 616 16.85 19.38 4.75
CA GLN A 616 15.84 19.28 5.81
C GLN A 616 16.32 19.86 7.14
N ALA A 617 17.57 19.57 7.55
CA ALA A 617 18.12 20.00 8.84
C ALA A 617 18.82 21.37 8.79
N PHE A 618 19.48 21.67 7.67
CA PHE A 618 20.34 22.86 7.54
C PHE A 618 19.85 23.84 6.46
N ASP A 619 18.58 23.83 6.08
CA ASP A 619 17.93 24.80 5.18
C ASP A 619 18.57 24.95 3.79
N GLY A 620 19.37 23.96 3.35
CA GLY A 620 20.12 24.01 2.10
C GLY A 620 21.41 24.84 2.21
N ASP A 621 21.98 24.98 3.40
CA ASP A 621 23.25 25.71 3.61
C ASP A 621 24.38 25.16 2.72
N ASP A 622 25.21 26.05 2.22
CA ASP A 622 26.27 25.81 1.24
C ASP A 622 25.80 25.15 -0.09
N MET A 623 24.48 25.27 -0.44
CA MET A 623 23.93 24.81 -1.73
C MET A 623 23.59 26.01 -2.62
N GLY A 624 24.31 26.18 -3.72
CA GLY A 624 24.16 27.33 -4.60
C GLY A 624 22.97 27.29 -5.56
N HIS A 625 22.32 26.14 -5.68
CA HIS A 625 21.19 25.92 -6.59
C HIS A 625 19.87 25.70 -5.87
N MET A 626 19.87 25.61 -4.53
CA MET A 626 18.67 25.25 -3.75
C MET A 626 18.29 26.39 -2.81
N ARG A 627 17.06 26.90 -2.94
CA ARG A 627 16.52 27.89 -2.01
C ARG A 627 15.28 27.37 -1.31
N LEU A 628 15.22 27.51 0.01
CA LEU A 628 14.02 27.25 0.80
C LEU A 628 12.96 28.29 0.42
N ILE A 629 11.78 27.85 0.00
CA ILE A 629 10.67 28.73 -0.38
C ILE A 629 9.46 28.60 0.54
N HIS A 630 9.36 27.45 1.23
CA HIS A 630 8.26 27.19 2.17
C HIS A 630 8.67 26.15 3.21
N GLU A 631 8.26 26.35 4.46
CA GLU A 631 8.29 25.35 5.52
C GLU A 631 6.95 25.25 6.21
N SER A 632 6.53 24.05 6.63
CA SER A 632 5.26 23.79 7.29
C SER A 632 5.22 24.36 8.71
N PRO A 633 4.02 24.55 9.31
CA PRO A 633 3.89 25.22 10.61
C PRO A 633 4.56 24.49 11.78
N THR A 634 4.49 23.15 11.80
CA THR A 634 4.92 22.36 12.97
C THR A 634 6.41 22.09 12.94
N ALA A 635 7.10 22.46 14.02
CA ALA A 635 8.50 22.09 14.26
C ALA A 635 8.60 20.88 15.17
N VAL A 636 9.52 19.96 14.87
CA VAL A 636 9.76 18.71 15.60
C VAL A 636 11.14 18.71 16.21
N ALA A 637 11.23 18.40 17.50
CA ALA A 637 12.49 18.42 18.26
C ALA A 637 13.30 17.13 18.04
N ILE A 638 13.68 16.86 16.79
CA ILE A 638 14.61 15.76 16.43
C ILE A 638 16.06 16.23 16.39
N LEU A 639 16.26 17.53 16.30
CA LEU A 639 17.54 18.23 16.35
C LEU A 639 17.38 19.49 17.23
N ASP A 640 18.49 20.14 17.56
CA ASP A 640 18.54 21.44 18.18
C ASP A 640 19.29 22.40 17.23
N PRO A 641 18.61 23.39 16.65
CA PRO A 641 17.19 23.78 16.83
C PRO A 641 16.18 22.80 16.21
N PRO A 642 14.89 22.85 16.64
CA PRO A 642 13.83 22.01 16.06
C PRO A 642 13.65 22.23 14.57
N VAL A 643 13.31 21.17 13.84
CA VAL A 643 13.16 21.15 12.38
C VAL A 643 11.69 21.16 11.99
N HIS A 644 11.28 22.02 11.05
CA HIS A 644 9.92 22.00 10.49
C HIS A 644 9.63 20.71 9.74
N MET A 645 8.38 20.19 9.85
CA MET A 645 8.04 18.85 9.38
C MET A 645 8.27 18.69 7.88
N VAL A 646 7.80 19.62 7.07
CA VAL A 646 7.90 19.57 5.60
C VAL A 646 8.60 20.85 5.13
N LYS A 647 9.52 20.72 4.18
CA LYS A 647 10.19 21.85 3.52
C LYS A 647 10.12 21.71 2.02
N ILE A 648 9.87 22.82 1.32
CA ILE A 648 9.84 22.92 -0.14
C ILE A 648 10.96 23.83 -0.58
N PHE A 649 11.79 23.30 -1.48
CA PHE A 649 12.90 24.03 -2.09
C PHE A 649 12.61 24.25 -3.58
N GLU A 650 13.06 25.39 -4.11
CA GLU A 650 13.11 25.63 -5.53
C GLU A 650 14.52 25.42 -6.04
N TYR A 651 14.65 24.67 -7.13
CA TYR A 651 15.90 24.48 -7.86
C TYR A 651 16.05 25.62 -8.88
N VAL A 652 17.13 26.37 -8.76
CA VAL A 652 17.42 27.55 -9.59
C VAL A 652 18.82 27.49 -10.19
N PRO A 653 19.10 28.17 -11.32
CA PRO A 653 20.44 28.34 -11.85
C PRO A 653 21.41 28.98 -10.83
N GLY A 654 20.93 29.91 -10.01
CA GLY A 654 21.68 30.65 -9.01
C GLY A 654 22.59 31.72 -9.62
N ALA A 655 22.58 32.93 -9.07
CA ALA A 655 23.49 34.00 -9.47
C ALA A 655 24.92 33.67 -9.05
N VAL A 656 25.91 34.12 -9.84
CA VAL A 656 27.32 33.91 -9.53
C VAL A 656 27.96 35.27 -9.14
N ILE A 657 28.33 35.39 -7.88
CA ILE A 657 29.09 36.57 -7.39
C ILE A 657 30.58 36.28 -7.60
N LYS A 658 31.27 37.10 -8.41
CA LYS A 658 32.68 36.97 -8.70
C LYS A 658 33.48 38.05 -7.99
N VAL A 659 34.42 37.69 -7.13
CA VAL A 659 35.24 38.62 -6.33
C VAL A 659 36.72 38.35 -6.53
N ALA A 660 37.53 39.41 -6.56
CA ALA A 660 38.99 39.27 -6.55
C ALA A 660 39.49 38.80 -5.18
N ALA A 661 40.40 37.84 -5.18
CA ALA A 661 41.05 37.37 -3.95
C ALA A 661 42.45 36.85 -4.27
N GLU A 662 43.37 37.02 -3.33
CA GLU A 662 44.75 36.52 -3.41
C GLU A 662 44.77 34.99 -3.14
N ASN A 663 45.83 34.30 -3.58
CA ASN A 663 45.92 32.83 -3.53
C ASN A 663 45.79 32.18 -2.13
N ASN A 664 46.00 32.96 -1.06
CA ASN A 664 45.92 32.53 0.34
C ASN A 664 44.62 32.96 1.03
N GLN A 665 43.73 33.66 0.32
CA GLN A 665 42.44 34.12 0.87
C GLN A 665 41.31 33.16 0.57
N ARG A 666 40.25 33.23 1.37
CA ARG A 666 38.99 32.56 1.15
C ARG A 666 37.90 33.59 0.91
N ALA A 667 36.84 33.18 0.20
CA ALA A 667 35.68 34.02 0.01
C ALA A 667 34.40 33.23 0.38
N ALA A 668 33.45 33.90 1.03
CA ALA A 668 32.15 33.36 1.35
C ALA A 668 31.09 34.46 1.32
N ALA A 669 29.87 34.09 0.94
CA ALA A 669 28.71 34.95 0.97
C ALA A 669 27.75 34.53 2.09
N PHE A 670 27.23 35.51 2.82
CA PHE A 670 26.29 35.37 3.94
C PHE A 670 25.02 36.13 3.63
N LEU A 671 23.87 35.54 3.94
CA LEU A 671 22.57 36.17 3.76
C LEU A 671 21.64 35.82 4.91
N ASN A 672 20.99 36.81 5.50
CA ASN A 672 19.89 36.59 6.43
C ASN A 672 18.62 36.28 5.67
N VAL A 673 17.98 35.13 5.96
CA VAL A 673 16.75 34.70 5.38
C VAL A 673 15.70 34.56 6.48
N THR A 674 14.51 35.12 6.27
CA THR A 674 13.35 34.90 7.13
C THR A 674 12.35 34.00 6.41
N THR A 675 11.91 32.92 7.09
CA THR A 675 10.98 31.96 6.53
C THR A 675 9.53 32.45 6.63
N ASN A 676 8.61 31.77 5.91
CA ASN A 676 7.17 32.02 5.99
C ASN A 676 6.59 31.76 7.40
N GLN A 677 7.30 31.05 8.29
CA GLN A 677 6.93 30.86 9.70
C GLN A 677 7.57 31.89 10.64
N GLY A 678 8.30 32.89 10.11
CA GLY A 678 8.95 33.92 10.90
C GLY A 678 10.25 33.51 11.58
N ARG A 679 10.75 32.31 11.29
CA ARG A 679 12.09 31.86 11.71
C ARG A 679 13.14 32.52 10.83
N SER A 680 14.26 32.93 11.41
CA SER A 680 15.40 33.45 10.67
C SER A 680 16.59 32.51 10.75
N PHE A 681 17.34 32.41 9.65
CA PHE A 681 18.59 31.67 9.57
C PHE A 681 19.57 32.42 8.68
N ILE A 682 20.87 32.11 8.83
CA ILE A 682 21.93 32.66 7.98
C ILE A 682 22.25 31.59 6.92
N PHE A 683 22.04 31.94 5.66
CA PHE A 683 22.55 31.14 4.53
C PHE A 683 23.99 31.48 4.30
N ILE A 684 24.88 30.48 4.21
CA ILE A 684 26.29 30.62 3.98
C ILE A 684 26.68 29.85 2.72
N LYS A 685 27.46 30.48 1.85
CA LYS A 685 27.99 29.80 0.65
C LYS A 685 29.48 30.10 0.50
N SER A 686 30.27 29.04 0.49
CA SER A 686 31.73 29.12 0.25
C SER A 686 32.03 29.34 -1.23
N GLY A 687 33.02 30.18 -1.51
CA GLY A 687 33.49 30.45 -2.87
C GLY A 687 34.38 29.34 -3.42
N VAL A 688 34.34 29.13 -4.72
CA VAL A 688 35.22 28.24 -5.45
C VAL A 688 36.32 29.06 -6.13
N PRO A 689 37.61 28.75 -5.93
CA PRO A 689 38.70 29.51 -6.56
C PRO A 689 38.76 29.30 -8.06
N VAL A 690 38.87 30.40 -8.83
CA VAL A 690 38.96 30.42 -10.30
C VAL A 690 39.94 31.50 -10.72
N GLU A 691 41.16 31.14 -11.12
CA GLU A 691 42.20 32.03 -11.69
C GLU A 691 42.26 33.46 -11.11
N GLY A 692 42.70 33.60 -9.83
CA GLY A 692 42.86 34.90 -9.16
C GLY A 692 41.56 35.58 -8.70
N SER A 693 40.46 34.83 -8.71
CA SER A 693 39.16 35.24 -8.22
C SER A 693 38.45 34.08 -7.51
N TYR A 694 37.38 34.39 -6.83
CA TYR A 694 36.42 33.39 -6.30
C TYR A 694 35.08 33.59 -6.93
N GLU A 695 34.44 32.48 -7.31
CA GLU A 695 33.04 32.42 -7.76
C GLU A 695 32.19 31.84 -6.64
N ILE A 696 31.13 32.56 -6.24
CA ILE A 696 30.19 32.20 -5.19
C ILE A 696 28.82 32.12 -5.80
N ARG A 697 28.27 30.91 -5.99
CA ARG A 697 26.93 30.73 -6.53
C ARG A 697 25.92 30.84 -5.42
N VAL A 698 24.89 31.69 -5.60
CA VAL A 698 23.89 31.99 -4.57
C VAL A 698 22.48 31.81 -5.12
N PRO A 699 21.56 31.13 -4.37
CA PRO A 699 20.24 30.77 -4.87
C PRO A 699 19.14 31.79 -4.49
N TYR A 700 19.40 32.70 -3.56
CA TYR A 700 18.42 33.68 -3.11
C TYR A 700 18.60 35.02 -3.82
N SER A 701 17.47 35.61 -4.27
CA SER A 701 17.46 37.03 -4.60
C SER A 701 17.28 37.89 -3.34
N THR A 702 17.78 39.13 -3.38
CA THR A 702 17.51 40.11 -2.34
C THR A 702 16.13 40.79 -2.53
N GLU A 703 15.40 40.42 -3.57
CA GLU A 703 14.04 40.83 -3.85
C GLU A 703 13.05 39.85 -3.19
N ARG A 704 11.94 40.38 -2.69
CA ARG A 704 10.91 39.54 -2.06
C ARG A 704 10.01 38.91 -3.11
N ARG A 705 10.16 37.60 -3.34
CA ARG A 705 9.32 36.81 -4.23
C ARG A 705 8.35 35.91 -3.49
N TYR A 706 8.81 35.26 -2.44
CA TYR A 706 8.05 34.38 -1.56
C TYR A 706 7.93 34.98 -0.16
N ASP A 707 7.12 34.38 0.69
CA ASP A 707 7.09 34.72 2.12
C ASP A 707 8.40 34.34 2.82
N THR A 708 9.06 33.27 2.37
CA THR A 708 10.48 33.01 2.69
C THR A 708 11.36 33.89 1.81
N HIS A 709 12.09 34.83 2.39
CA HIS A 709 12.83 35.83 1.63
C HIS A 709 14.06 36.34 2.39
N ALA A 710 14.99 36.91 1.63
CA ALA A 710 16.12 37.66 2.17
C ALA A 710 15.66 38.91 2.90
N THR A 711 16.26 39.20 4.04
CA THR A 711 15.97 40.41 4.84
C THR A 711 16.97 41.54 4.62
N ASP A 712 18.11 41.23 3.97
CA ASP A 712 19.19 42.22 3.71
C ASP A 712 19.90 41.84 2.38
N SER A 713 20.90 42.60 1.99
CA SER A 713 21.84 42.28 0.92
C SER A 713 22.81 41.19 1.33
N TYR A 714 23.36 40.44 0.37
CA TYR A 714 24.48 39.56 0.66
C TYR A 714 25.67 40.31 1.26
N LEU A 715 26.26 39.77 2.30
CA LEU A 715 27.53 40.18 2.82
C LEU A 715 28.60 39.19 2.32
N VAL A 716 29.47 39.63 1.42
CA VAL A 716 30.56 38.83 0.87
C VAL A 716 31.82 39.14 1.61
N ALA A 717 32.40 38.14 2.29
CA ALA A 717 33.68 38.25 3.02
C ALA A 717 34.82 37.67 2.17
N VAL A 718 35.94 38.38 2.10
CA VAL A 718 37.19 37.94 1.45
C VAL A 718 38.34 38.18 2.39
N GLY A 719 39.10 37.17 2.78
CA GLY A 719 40.24 37.32 3.70
C GLY A 719 40.86 35.99 4.14
N ASP A 720 41.90 36.07 4.99
CA ASP A 720 42.62 34.89 5.50
C ASP A 720 41.98 34.34 6.77
N ASP A 721 41.44 35.25 7.60
CA ASP A 721 40.70 34.93 8.82
C ASP A 721 39.63 36.01 9.11
N ALA A 722 38.83 35.81 10.16
CA ALA A 722 37.73 36.73 10.51
C ALA A 722 38.21 38.15 10.89
N GLY A 723 39.44 38.29 11.34
CA GLY A 723 40.02 39.59 11.75
C GLY A 723 40.53 40.42 10.60
N THR A 724 40.84 39.81 9.46
CA THR A 724 41.39 40.47 8.26
C THR A 724 40.41 40.49 7.09
N ALA A 725 39.25 39.93 7.23
CA ALA A 725 38.27 39.84 6.15
C ALA A 725 37.75 41.21 5.72
N LYS A 726 37.75 41.47 4.42
CA LYS A 726 37.08 42.62 3.78
C LYS A 726 35.66 42.19 3.44
N PHE A 727 34.71 43.08 3.62
CA PHE A 727 33.29 42.82 3.39
C PHE A 727 32.74 43.69 2.27
N LEU A 728 31.93 43.08 1.39
CA LEU A 728 31.22 43.76 0.31
C LEU A 728 29.71 43.44 0.45
N ARG A 729 28.86 44.48 0.29
CA ARG A 729 27.42 44.29 0.20
C ARG A 729 26.99 44.14 -1.26
N VAL A 730 26.20 43.13 -1.55
CA VAL A 730 25.77 42.78 -2.90
C VAL A 730 24.28 42.55 -2.94
N ASN A 731 23.61 43.29 -3.82
CA ASN A 731 22.22 43.00 -4.16
C ASN A 731 22.17 42.01 -5.34
N VAL A 732 21.28 41.03 -5.24
CA VAL A 732 21.07 40.02 -6.25
C VAL A 732 19.58 40.07 -6.64
N THR A 733 19.32 40.31 -7.92
CA THR A 733 17.94 40.37 -8.43
C THR A 733 17.38 38.96 -8.68
N GLU A 734 16.07 38.84 -8.79
CA GLU A 734 15.44 37.56 -9.15
C GLU A 734 15.85 37.10 -10.57
N ASP A 735 16.07 38.05 -11.47
CA ASP A 735 16.58 37.77 -12.83
C ASP A 735 17.98 37.17 -12.79
N ASP A 736 18.89 37.70 -11.96
CA ASP A 736 20.22 37.16 -11.79
C ASP A 736 20.20 35.68 -11.33
N VAL A 737 19.33 35.37 -10.36
CA VAL A 737 19.16 34.01 -9.84
C VAL A 737 18.58 33.07 -10.89
N THR A 738 17.53 33.47 -11.59
CA THR A 738 16.80 32.60 -12.52
C THR A 738 17.50 32.39 -13.83
N LYS A 739 18.37 33.36 -14.25
CA LYS A 739 19.18 33.26 -15.46
C LYS A 739 20.60 32.76 -15.18
N GLY A 740 21.04 32.74 -13.91
CA GLY A 740 22.42 32.37 -13.54
C GLY A 740 23.45 33.42 -13.93
N GLU A 741 23.07 34.71 -13.87
CA GLU A 741 23.92 35.82 -14.30
C GLU A 741 25.17 35.98 -13.38
N ILE A 742 26.23 36.52 -13.95
CA ILE A 742 27.48 36.77 -13.22
C ILE A 742 27.51 38.24 -12.76
N ILE A 743 27.60 38.44 -11.45
CA ILE A 743 27.78 39.74 -10.82
C ILE A 743 29.28 39.90 -10.57
N ASP A 744 30.00 40.60 -11.47
CA ASP A 744 31.43 40.77 -11.42
C ASP A 744 31.84 41.95 -10.53
N LEU A 745 32.44 41.65 -9.37
CA LEU A 745 32.93 42.61 -8.42
C LEU A 745 34.48 42.65 -8.33
N THR A 746 35.17 42.05 -9.30
CA THR A 746 36.63 42.01 -9.31
C THR A 746 37.29 43.42 -9.41
N ALA A 747 36.60 44.40 -10.02
CA ALA A 747 37.02 45.79 -10.15
C ALA A 747 36.47 46.70 -9.02
N ALA A 748 35.63 46.19 -8.12
CA ALA A 748 35.01 47.01 -7.07
C ALA A 748 36.08 47.48 -6.09
N LYS A 749 36.23 48.79 -5.95
CA LYS A 749 37.08 49.39 -4.89
C LYS A 749 36.44 49.06 -3.56
N HIS A 750 37.16 48.33 -2.71
CA HIS A 750 36.73 48.00 -1.36
C HIS A 750 36.49 49.31 -0.59
N SER A 751 35.22 49.68 -0.41
CA SER A 751 34.87 50.84 0.41
C SER A 751 34.92 50.43 1.86
N ASP A 752 35.78 51.15 2.57
CA ASP A 752 35.88 51.40 3.99
C ASP A 752 35.29 50.41 4.99
N HIS A 753 36.20 50.01 5.92
CA HIS A 753 35.98 49.35 7.17
C HIS A 753 34.58 49.56 7.77
N LEU A 754 33.62 48.67 7.47
CA LEU A 754 32.46 48.49 8.30
C LEU A 754 32.93 47.83 9.60
N ASN A 755 32.84 48.59 10.71
CA ASN A 755 33.11 48.11 12.06
C ASN A 755 32.05 47.04 12.43
N VAL A 756 32.25 45.79 12.00
CA VAL A 756 31.37 44.65 12.27
C VAL A 756 31.61 44.09 13.69
N GLN A 757 32.54 44.69 14.46
CA GLN A 757 32.89 44.26 15.83
C GLN A 757 31.70 44.32 16.83
N ALA A 758 30.59 45.01 16.53
CA ALA A 758 29.48 45.14 17.47
C ALA A 758 28.39 44.06 17.33
N SER A 759 28.29 43.31 16.21
CA SER A 759 27.25 42.30 16.00
C SER A 759 27.75 40.85 15.99
N LEU A 760 29.07 40.62 16.01
CA LEU A 760 29.71 39.31 16.05
C LEU A 760 30.21 38.90 17.43
N GLN A 761 30.12 39.78 18.45
CA GLN A 761 30.53 39.48 19.84
C GLN A 761 29.55 38.61 20.63
N ASP A 762 28.36 38.36 20.13
CA ASP A 762 27.42 37.41 20.74
C ASP A 762 27.54 36.01 20.09
N GLY A 763 28.69 35.37 20.30
CA GLY A 763 28.68 33.91 20.53
C GLY A 763 28.67 32.96 19.33
N TRP A 764 29.01 33.34 18.06
CA TRP A 764 28.79 32.43 16.91
C TRP A 764 30.01 32.00 16.07
N LEU A 765 31.15 32.62 16.21
CA LEU A 765 32.37 32.27 15.43
C LEU A 765 33.30 31.25 16.12
N GLY A 766 32.98 30.81 17.33
CA GLY A 766 33.84 29.93 18.12
C GLY A 766 33.62 28.42 18.01
N SER A 767 32.55 27.93 17.37
CA SER A 767 32.18 26.50 17.47
C SER A 767 31.93 25.74 16.17
N ASN A 768 31.96 26.37 14.98
CA ASN A 768 31.55 25.68 13.74
C ASN A 768 32.58 25.70 12.59
N LEU A 769 33.85 26.06 12.84
CA LEU A 769 34.91 25.96 11.80
C LEU A 769 35.75 24.66 11.88
N ASP A 770 35.51 23.82 12.88
CA ASP A 770 36.26 22.56 13.09
C ASP A 770 35.40 21.29 12.93
N HIS A 771 34.28 21.34 12.21
CA HIS A 771 33.51 20.11 11.91
C HIS A 771 33.27 19.93 10.43
#